data_23680d59d0b2d900d48681d7904b13c4
#
_entry.id   23680d59d0b2d900d48681d7904b13c4
#
_cell.length_a   1.000
_cell.length_b   1.000
_cell.length_c   1.000
_cell.angle_alpha   90.00
_cell.angle_beta   90.00
_cell.angle_gamma   90.00
#
_symmetry.space_group_name_H-M   'P 1'
#
loop_
_entity.id
_entity.type
_entity.pdbx_description
1 polymer ?
#
loop_
_entity_poly.entity_id
_entity_poly.type
_entity_poly.pdbx_seq_one_letter_code
_entity_poly.pdbx_strand_id
1 'polypeptide(L)'
;MESMMIYVPIVLALIGLLFMAMKRAWVLKQDAGDGKMKEISDYIYEGALAFLKAEYRLLAVFVILSSVVLAGITFIPGVKTHLLIIVAFIFGAIFSALAGNMGMKIATKTNVRTTQAARTSLPQALKVSFGGGTVMGLGVAGLAVLGLTGFFIIFFQVFMQGKWTNAEDMTIVLETLAGFSLGAESIALFARVGGGIYTKAADVGADLVGKVEAGIPEDDPRNPATIADNVGDNVGDVAGMGADLFGSYVATVLAAMVLGNYVIQDMGGSIKDAFGGIGPILLPMAIAGFGIIFSIIGTLLVRIKSNDDKEKQVQGALNLGNWVSIVLTAIACYALVIWMLPATMKMNFFGEGVKDISSMRVFFAAIVGLVVGGVISSVTEYYTGLGTKPVLKIVQKSATGAGTNVIAGLATGMISTFPTVLLFAGAIWGSYALAGFYGVALAASAMMATTAMQLAIDAFGPISDNAGGIAEMSELPKEVRQRTDILDSVGNTTAATGKGFAIASAALTSLALFAAYVTFTGIDGINIFKAPVLAMLFIGGMIPVVFSALAMNSVGKAAMDMVYEVRRQFKEIPGIMEGTGKPEYGKCVEISTKAALREMMLPGVLTIGFPIVIATLPMLIGYDNQLIAEMLGGYMAGVTVSGVLWAVFQNNAGGAWDNAKKSFEAGVEINGEMTFKGSDAHKAAVTGDTVGDPFKDTSGPSMNILIKLTCLVGLVIAPILGSGSAASTEKNQCDKTRTECHGNKKECHGEGNAQCNGMSEGEMCKSGLQSGKCDGKCKEVAQMIGKCDMNECAKMTKDECAKMCDKNGCSKEEKAACLAHYDKNGKWIGGKMKKDCCKK
;
A
#
# COMPACT_ATOMS: atom_id res chain seq x y z
N MET A 1 -35.06 -2.84 -7.38
CA MET A 1 -34.23 -2.23 -6.33
C MET A 1 -32.81 -2.83 -6.29
N GLU A 2 -32.68 -4.14 -6.46
CA GLU A 2 -31.39 -4.85 -6.41
C GLU A 2 -30.34 -4.32 -7.39
N SER A 3 -30.71 -4.01 -8.62
CA SER A 3 -29.77 -3.48 -9.63
C SER A 3 -29.35 -2.01 -9.44
N MET A 4 -30.07 -1.23 -8.62
CA MET A 4 -29.76 0.21 -8.42
C MET A 4 -28.64 0.42 -7.38
N MET A 5 -28.45 -0.50 -6.44
CA MET A 5 -27.49 -0.33 -5.34
C MET A 5 -26.03 -0.34 -5.79
N ILE A 6 -25.72 -1.00 -6.91
CA ILE A 6 -24.39 -1.00 -7.51
C ILE A 6 -23.93 0.41 -7.95
N TYR A 7 -24.90 1.32 -8.21
CA TYR A 7 -24.62 2.71 -8.62
C TYR A 7 -24.44 3.67 -7.43
N VAL A 8 -24.78 3.26 -6.20
CA VAL A 8 -24.68 4.13 -5.01
C VAL A 8 -23.26 4.70 -4.81
N PRO A 9 -22.17 3.91 -4.87
CA PRO A 9 -20.81 4.46 -4.73
C PRO A 9 -20.49 5.51 -5.79
N ILE A 10 -20.96 5.35 -7.04
CA ILE A 10 -20.80 6.36 -8.11
C ILE A 10 -21.52 7.67 -7.75
N VAL A 11 -22.76 7.59 -7.26
CA VAL A 11 -23.52 8.79 -6.86
C VAL A 11 -22.81 9.52 -5.72
N LEU A 12 -22.32 8.79 -4.71
CA LEU A 12 -21.57 9.35 -3.59
C LEU A 12 -20.25 9.99 -4.06
N ALA A 13 -19.53 9.35 -4.98
CA ALA A 13 -18.34 9.91 -5.59
C ALA A 13 -18.64 11.20 -6.37
N LEU A 14 -19.72 11.24 -7.15
CA LEU A 14 -20.14 12.43 -7.88
C LEU A 14 -20.53 13.58 -6.93
N ILE A 15 -21.18 13.29 -5.80
CA ILE A 15 -21.46 14.29 -4.76
C ILE A 15 -20.14 14.85 -4.20
N GLY A 16 -19.15 13.98 -3.93
CA GLY A 16 -17.81 14.38 -3.49
C GLY A 16 -17.11 15.29 -4.49
N LEU A 17 -17.13 14.90 -5.78
CA LEU A 17 -16.54 15.69 -6.87
C LEU A 17 -17.26 17.03 -7.09
N LEU A 18 -18.59 17.07 -6.94
CA LEU A 18 -19.35 18.31 -6.99
C LEU A 18 -18.98 19.27 -5.85
N PHE A 19 -18.89 18.73 -4.61
CA PHE A 19 -18.47 19.53 -3.46
C PHE A 19 -17.02 20.03 -3.65
N MET A 20 -16.13 19.19 -4.16
CA MET A 20 -14.76 19.54 -4.54
C MET A 20 -14.76 20.71 -5.55
N ALA A 21 -15.58 20.63 -6.62
CA ALA A 21 -15.68 21.68 -7.62
C ALA A 21 -16.18 23.01 -7.02
N MET A 22 -17.16 22.96 -6.11
CA MET A 22 -17.62 24.14 -5.37
C MET A 22 -16.52 24.75 -4.49
N LYS A 23 -15.77 23.90 -3.77
CA LYS A 23 -14.63 24.36 -2.93
C LYS A 23 -13.52 24.94 -3.78
N ARG A 24 -13.18 24.32 -4.92
CA ARG A 24 -12.21 24.84 -5.88
C ARG A 24 -12.61 26.22 -6.38
N ALA A 25 -13.87 26.40 -6.80
CA ALA A 25 -14.38 27.68 -7.25
C ALA A 25 -14.31 28.74 -6.13
N TRP A 26 -14.60 28.36 -4.88
CA TRP A 26 -14.49 29.24 -3.72
C TRP A 26 -13.04 29.65 -3.45
N VAL A 27 -12.08 28.73 -3.45
CA VAL A 27 -10.65 29.02 -3.24
C VAL A 27 -10.14 29.96 -4.33
N LEU A 28 -10.46 29.69 -5.59
CA LEU A 28 -10.01 30.52 -6.73
C LEU A 28 -10.58 31.94 -6.73
N LYS A 29 -11.70 32.18 -6.03
CA LYS A 29 -12.29 33.52 -5.85
C LYS A 29 -11.62 34.33 -4.73
N GLN A 30 -10.77 33.68 -3.88
CA GLN A 30 -10.06 34.44 -2.85
C GLN A 30 -9.01 35.32 -3.50
N ASP A 31 -8.70 36.46 -2.87
CA ASP A 31 -7.72 37.41 -3.34
C ASP A 31 -6.31 36.78 -3.40
N ALA A 32 -5.61 37.02 -4.49
CA ALA A 32 -4.25 36.53 -4.74
C ALA A 32 -3.17 37.57 -4.40
N GLY A 33 -3.52 38.66 -3.80
CA GLY A 33 -2.59 39.69 -3.34
C GLY A 33 -2.08 40.66 -4.43
N ASP A 34 -0.93 41.27 -4.16
CA ASP A 34 -0.31 42.28 -5.03
C ASP A 34 0.47 41.68 -6.23
N GLY A 35 1.13 42.58 -7.02
CA GLY A 35 1.81 42.19 -8.24
C GLY A 35 3.02 41.26 -8.00
N LYS A 36 3.84 41.52 -6.95
CA LYS A 36 5.03 40.71 -6.63
C LYS A 36 4.64 39.31 -6.20
N MET A 37 3.61 39.18 -5.34
CA MET A 37 3.07 37.89 -4.91
C MET A 37 2.56 37.06 -6.10
N LYS A 38 1.87 37.72 -7.06
CA LYS A 38 1.37 37.03 -8.27
C LYS A 38 2.50 36.59 -9.18
N GLU A 39 3.53 37.41 -9.37
CA GLU A 39 4.72 37.06 -10.20
C GLU A 39 5.40 35.81 -9.63
N ILE A 40 5.66 35.75 -8.33
CA ILE A 40 6.27 34.59 -7.66
C ILE A 40 5.37 33.34 -7.81
N SER A 41 4.07 33.51 -7.57
CA SER A 41 3.09 32.42 -7.74
C SER A 41 3.05 31.89 -9.18
N ASP A 42 3.21 32.76 -10.17
CA ASP A 42 3.21 32.34 -11.58
C ASP A 42 4.51 31.60 -11.94
N TYR A 43 5.70 31.99 -11.42
CA TYR A 43 6.93 31.21 -11.57
C TYR A 43 6.79 29.81 -10.98
N ILE A 44 6.23 29.68 -9.77
CA ILE A 44 5.98 28.39 -9.11
C ILE A 44 5.01 27.55 -9.97
N TYR A 45 3.92 28.13 -10.45
CA TYR A 45 2.93 27.43 -11.27
C TYR A 45 3.50 26.96 -12.62
N GLU A 46 4.25 27.81 -13.31
CA GLU A 46 4.88 27.48 -14.59
C GLU A 46 5.95 26.39 -14.42
N GLY A 47 6.77 26.47 -13.36
CA GLY A 47 7.76 25.46 -13.01
C GLY A 47 7.11 24.10 -12.75
N ALA A 48 6.05 24.06 -11.96
CA ALA A 48 5.30 22.83 -11.66
C ALA A 48 4.63 22.22 -12.92
N LEU A 49 4.09 23.06 -13.81
CA LEU A 49 3.57 22.61 -15.11
C LEU A 49 4.65 22.05 -16.02
N ALA A 50 5.85 22.68 -16.05
CA ALA A 50 6.98 22.22 -16.85
C ALA A 50 7.44 20.83 -16.40
N PHE A 51 7.57 20.61 -15.08
CA PHE A 51 7.89 19.31 -14.50
C PHE A 51 6.85 18.26 -14.90
N LEU A 52 5.57 18.47 -14.60
CA LEU A 52 4.51 17.50 -14.92
C LEU A 52 4.43 17.17 -16.43
N LYS A 53 4.65 18.15 -17.30
CA LYS A 53 4.67 17.91 -18.74
C LYS A 53 5.83 17.01 -19.18
N ALA A 54 6.99 17.18 -18.57
CA ALA A 54 8.16 16.34 -18.83
C ALA A 54 7.98 14.93 -18.27
N GLU A 55 7.46 14.82 -17.04
CA GLU A 55 7.13 13.56 -16.38
C GLU A 55 6.09 12.75 -17.16
N TYR A 56 4.95 13.35 -17.54
CA TYR A 56 3.89 12.66 -18.28
C TYR A 56 4.33 12.16 -19.66
N ARG A 57 5.29 12.83 -20.30
CA ARG A 57 5.89 12.32 -21.55
C ARG A 57 6.64 11.01 -21.32
N LEU A 58 7.41 10.92 -20.24
CA LEU A 58 8.12 9.70 -19.87
C LEU A 58 7.17 8.59 -19.43
N LEU A 59 6.17 8.94 -18.63
CA LEU A 59 5.13 8.02 -18.15
C LEU A 59 4.29 7.45 -19.30
N ALA A 60 4.00 8.24 -20.34
CA ALA A 60 3.30 7.75 -21.52
C ALA A 60 4.09 6.65 -22.25
N VAL A 61 5.42 6.79 -22.36
CA VAL A 61 6.29 5.73 -22.91
C VAL A 61 6.23 4.48 -22.04
N PHE A 62 6.33 4.65 -20.73
CA PHE A 62 6.21 3.53 -19.78
C PHE A 62 4.86 2.81 -19.90
N VAL A 63 3.74 3.56 -19.96
CA VAL A 63 2.38 2.98 -20.11
C VAL A 63 2.25 2.19 -21.41
N ILE A 64 2.82 2.69 -22.53
CA ILE A 64 2.80 1.96 -23.81
C ILE A 64 3.61 0.66 -23.69
N LEU A 65 4.83 0.69 -23.15
CA LEU A 65 5.67 -0.50 -23.00
C LEU A 65 5.00 -1.54 -22.09
N SER A 66 4.45 -1.11 -20.94
CA SER A 66 3.75 -1.99 -20.02
C SER A 66 2.47 -2.57 -20.64
N SER A 67 1.75 -1.80 -21.45
CA SER A 67 0.59 -2.30 -22.20
C SER A 67 0.96 -3.39 -23.20
N VAL A 68 2.12 -3.28 -23.86
CA VAL A 68 2.62 -4.34 -24.76
C VAL A 68 2.98 -5.60 -23.99
N VAL A 69 3.60 -5.48 -22.81
CA VAL A 69 3.90 -6.63 -21.94
C VAL A 69 2.61 -7.31 -21.46
N LEU A 70 1.62 -6.52 -20.99
CA LEU A 70 0.31 -7.05 -20.59
C LEU A 70 -0.40 -7.74 -21.76
N ALA A 71 -0.35 -7.17 -22.97
CA ALA A 71 -0.88 -7.83 -24.16
C ALA A 71 -0.20 -9.18 -24.40
N GLY A 72 1.13 -9.25 -24.29
CA GLY A 72 1.88 -10.51 -24.41
C GLY A 72 1.38 -11.58 -23.44
N ILE A 73 1.10 -11.20 -22.18
CA ILE A 73 0.58 -12.12 -21.16
C ILE A 73 -0.78 -12.72 -21.57
N THR A 74 -1.68 -11.91 -22.14
CA THR A 74 -3.02 -12.39 -22.54
C THR A 74 -2.99 -13.39 -23.70
N PHE A 75 -1.89 -13.48 -24.46
CA PHE A 75 -1.73 -14.45 -25.54
C PHE A 75 -1.05 -15.76 -25.11
N ILE A 76 -0.66 -15.90 -23.83
CA ILE A 76 -0.07 -17.15 -23.33
C ILE A 76 -1.16 -18.23 -23.25
N PRO A 77 -0.98 -19.41 -23.92
CA PRO A 77 -1.99 -20.47 -23.87
C PRO A 77 -2.25 -20.94 -22.43
N GLY A 78 -3.54 -21.06 -22.08
CA GLY A 78 -3.96 -21.52 -20.74
C GLY A 78 -4.15 -20.39 -19.70
N VAL A 79 -3.75 -19.17 -19.99
CA VAL A 79 -4.01 -17.99 -19.11
C VAL A 79 -5.41 -17.44 -19.37
N LYS A 80 -6.20 -17.29 -18.31
CA LYS A 80 -7.60 -16.81 -18.41
C LYS A 80 -7.74 -15.28 -18.45
N THR A 81 -6.64 -14.53 -18.53
CA THR A 81 -6.66 -13.06 -18.50
C THR A 81 -7.21 -12.47 -19.81
N HIS A 82 -8.05 -11.45 -19.72
CA HIS A 82 -8.71 -10.82 -20.88
C HIS A 82 -8.02 -9.52 -21.31
N LEU A 83 -7.98 -9.25 -22.63
CA LEU A 83 -7.35 -8.02 -23.20
C LEU A 83 -7.87 -6.70 -22.62
N LEU A 84 -9.06 -6.66 -22.03
CA LEU A 84 -9.62 -5.48 -21.38
C LEU A 84 -8.80 -5.03 -20.14
N ILE A 85 -7.89 -5.88 -19.60
CA ILE A 85 -6.93 -5.49 -18.56
C ILE A 85 -6.04 -4.32 -19.00
N ILE A 86 -5.71 -4.24 -20.31
CA ILE A 86 -4.92 -3.15 -20.88
C ILE A 86 -5.71 -1.84 -20.82
N VAL A 87 -7.00 -1.91 -21.17
CA VAL A 87 -7.89 -0.74 -21.09
C VAL A 87 -7.98 -0.26 -19.65
N ALA A 88 -8.20 -1.17 -18.70
CA ALA A 88 -8.22 -0.86 -17.28
C ALA A 88 -6.90 -0.22 -16.82
N PHE A 89 -5.75 -0.79 -17.21
CA PHE A 89 -4.41 -0.29 -16.91
C PHE A 89 -4.20 1.14 -17.40
N ILE A 90 -4.51 1.42 -18.66
CA ILE A 90 -4.37 2.77 -19.25
C ILE A 90 -5.26 3.78 -18.52
N PHE A 91 -6.53 3.44 -18.25
CA PHE A 91 -7.42 4.34 -17.53
C PHE A 91 -7.02 4.53 -16.07
N GLY A 92 -6.52 3.49 -15.40
CA GLY A 92 -5.96 3.60 -14.04
C GLY A 92 -4.78 4.60 -14.00
N ALA A 93 -3.89 4.50 -14.97
CA ALA A 93 -2.78 5.44 -15.15
C ALA A 93 -3.26 6.88 -15.39
N ILE A 94 -4.25 7.07 -16.27
CA ILE A 94 -4.83 8.39 -16.58
C ILE A 94 -5.48 9.00 -15.32
N PHE A 95 -6.29 8.23 -14.58
CA PHE A 95 -6.97 8.72 -13.38
C PHE A 95 -5.99 9.11 -12.28
N SER A 96 -4.93 8.33 -12.08
CA SER A 96 -3.87 8.65 -11.11
C SER A 96 -3.13 9.93 -11.50
N ALA A 97 -2.75 10.06 -12.77
CA ALA A 97 -2.14 11.29 -13.29
C ALA A 97 -3.06 12.51 -13.17
N LEU A 98 -4.37 12.34 -13.43
CA LEU A 98 -5.36 13.41 -13.25
C LEU A 98 -5.50 13.83 -11.77
N ALA A 99 -5.48 12.89 -10.84
CA ALA A 99 -5.54 13.16 -9.40
C ALA A 99 -4.34 14.01 -8.95
N GLY A 100 -3.11 13.62 -9.32
CA GLY A 100 -1.90 14.40 -9.05
C GLY A 100 -1.92 15.79 -9.71
N ASN A 101 -2.28 15.87 -10.99
CA ASN A 101 -2.37 17.15 -11.72
C ASN A 101 -3.37 18.12 -11.11
N MET A 102 -4.54 17.61 -10.69
CA MET A 102 -5.57 18.42 -10.04
C MET A 102 -5.08 18.94 -8.70
N GLY A 103 -4.43 18.10 -7.89
CA GLY A 103 -3.84 18.47 -6.61
C GLY A 103 -2.80 19.58 -6.75
N MET A 104 -1.82 19.40 -7.65
CA MET A 104 -0.79 20.42 -7.91
C MET A 104 -1.38 21.75 -8.36
N LYS A 105 -2.33 21.73 -9.32
CA LYS A 105 -2.94 22.96 -9.84
C LYS A 105 -3.73 23.75 -8.79
N ILE A 106 -4.39 23.06 -7.86
CA ILE A 106 -5.11 23.78 -6.80
C ILE A 106 -4.14 24.26 -5.71
N ALA A 107 -3.13 23.47 -5.33
CA ALA A 107 -2.14 23.84 -4.34
C ALA A 107 -1.40 25.11 -4.75
N THR A 108 -0.78 25.13 -5.93
CA THR A 108 -0.03 26.30 -6.45
C THR A 108 -0.87 27.58 -6.50
N LYS A 109 -2.17 27.47 -6.83
CA LYS A 109 -3.07 28.64 -6.80
C LYS A 109 -3.55 28.98 -5.39
N THR A 110 -3.51 28.03 -4.44
CA THR A 110 -3.91 28.25 -3.04
C THR A 110 -2.78 28.91 -2.24
N ASN A 111 -1.52 28.59 -2.52
CA ASN A 111 -0.35 29.10 -1.81
C ASN A 111 -0.40 30.63 -1.65
N VAL A 112 -0.43 31.37 -2.77
CA VAL A 112 -0.49 32.83 -2.77
C VAL A 112 -1.75 33.39 -2.10
N ARG A 113 -2.90 32.70 -2.21
CA ARG A 113 -4.14 33.09 -1.57
C ARG A 113 -4.12 32.88 -0.06
N THR A 114 -3.38 31.87 0.40
CA THR A 114 -3.13 31.64 1.82
C THR A 114 -2.24 32.74 2.38
N THR A 115 -1.18 33.14 1.66
CA THR A 115 -0.33 34.27 2.02
C THR A 115 -1.15 35.56 2.14
N GLN A 116 -1.99 35.86 1.15
CA GLN A 116 -2.85 37.04 1.20
C GLN A 116 -3.89 36.99 2.36
N ALA A 117 -4.44 35.80 2.62
CA ALA A 117 -5.36 35.61 3.74
C ALA A 117 -4.65 35.79 5.10
N ALA A 118 -3.36 35.39 5.20
CA ALA A 118 -2.54 35.58 6.41
C ALA A 118 -2.27 37.06 6.73
N ARG A 119 -2.32 37.96 5.74
CA ARG A 119 -2.29 39.42 5.99
C ARG A 119 -3.47 39.86 6.82
N THR A 120 -4.62 39.21 6.66
CA THR A 120 -5.87 39.57 7.39
C THR A 120 -5.93 38.87 8.74
N SER A 121 -5.85 37.56 8.78
CA SER A 121 -5.96 36.77 10.03
C SER A 121 -5.51 35.31 9.87
N LEU A 122 -5.07 34.70 10.97
CA LEU A 122 -4.74 33.28 11.05
C LEU A 122 -5.95 32.37 10.74
N PRO A 123 -7.17 32.60 11.27
CA PRO A 123 -8.36 31.83 10.91
C PRO A 123 -8.69 31.86 9.41
N GLN A 124 -8.50 33.03 8.76
CA GLN A 124 -8.75 33.12 7.32
C GLN A 124 -7.67 32.38 6.51
N ALA A 125 -6.40 32.44 6.91
CA ALA A 125 -5.31 31.72 6.30
C ALA A 125 -5.54 30.20 6.38
N LEU A 126 -5.87 29.67 7.58
CA LEU A 126 -6.24 28.25 7.76
C LEU A 126 -7.42 27.85 6.87
N LYS A 127 -8.47 28.68 6.79
CA LYS A 127 -9.65 28.38 5.98
C LYS A 127 -9.32 28.25 4.49
N VAL A 128 -8.40 29.07 3.98
CA VAL A 128 -7.97 29.05 2.57
C VAL A 128 -7.05 27.88 2.30
N SER A 129 -5.98 27.68 3.09
CA SER A 129 -5.01 26.59 2.92
C SER A 129 -5.67 25.22 3.04
N PHE A 130 -6.46 25.00 4.09
CA PHE A 130 -7.22 23.76 4.28
C PHE A 130 -8.33 23.59 3.22
N GLY A 131 -8.85 24.70 2.67
CA GLY A 131 -9.74 24.67 1.51
C GLY A 131 -9.09 24.06 0.27
N GLY A 132 -7.83 24.42 0.01
CA GLY A 132 -7.01 23.80 -1.06
C GLY A 132 -6.78 22.31 -0.82
N GLY A 133 -6.38 21.94 0.40
CA GLY A 133 -6.23 20.53 0.80
C GLY A 133 -7.53 19.74 0.64
N THR A 134 -8.69 20.33 1.01
CA THR A 134 -10.00 19.69 0.84
C THR A 134 -10.32 19.39 -0.64
N VAL A 135 -9.96 20.28 -1.56
CA VAL A 135 -10.14 20.05 -3.01
C VAL A 135 -9.33 18.85 -3.45
N MET A 136 -8.07 18.73 -3.00
CA MET A 136 -7.23 17.60 -3.32
C MET A 136 -7.79 16.29 -2.74
N GLY A 137 -8.09 16.25 -1.45
CA GLY A 137 -8.56 15.03 -0.77
C GLY A 137 -9.84 14.47 -1.38
N LEU A 138 -10.84 15.31 -1.60
CA LEU A 138 -12.10 14.91 -2.23
C LEU A 138 -11.95 14.57 -3.71
N GLY A 139 -11.05 15.24 -4.41
CA GLY A 139 -10.76 14.95 -5.81
C GLY A 139 -10.14 13.56 -5.99
N VAL A 140 -9.15 13.23 -5.18
CA VAL A 140 -8.48 11.91 -5.20
C VAL A 140 -9.45 10.80 -4.85
N ALA A 141 -10.15 10.89 -3.71
CA ALA A 141 -11.08 9.84 -3.27
C ALA A 141 -12.29 9.73 -4.22
N GLY A 142 -12.83 10.86 -4.70
CA GLY A 142 -13.94 10.88 -5.66
C GLY A 142 -13.58 10.23 -6.99
N LEU A 143 -12.41 10.56 -7.55
CA LEU A 143 -11.92 9.92 -8.79
C LEU A 143 -11.62 8.42 -8.58
N ALA A 144 -11.06 8.03 -7.43
CA ALA A 144 -10.76 6.63 -7.12
C ALA A 144 -12.03 5.77 -7.07
N VAL A 145 -13.05 6.21 -6.31
CA VAL A 145 -14.33 5.49 -6.21
C VAL A 145 -15.07 5.50 -7.53
N LEU A 146 -15.09 6.64 -8.25
CA LEU A 146 -15.73 6.75 -9.55
C LEU A 146 -15.08 5.82 -10.58
N GLY A 147 -13.75 5.81 -10.68
CA GLY A 147 -13.01 4.99 -11.63
C GLY A 147 -13.17 3.50 -11.32
N LEU A 148 -12.89 3.08 -10.09
CA LEU A 148 -12.98 1.68 -9.69
C LEU A 148 -14.39 1.12 -9.86
N THR A 149 -15.41 1.82 -9.35
CA THR A 149 -16.81 1.38 -9.43
C THR A 149 -17.31 1.43 -10.87
N GLY A 150 -16.93 2.45 -11.65
CA GLY A 150 -17.32 2.58 -13.05
C GLY A 150 -16.79 1.42 -13.89
N PHE A 151 -15.49 1.08 -13.76
CA PHE A 151 -14.90 -0.05 -14.47
C PHE A 151 -15.43 -1.40 -13.95
N PHE A 152 -15.69 -1.53 -12.66
CA PHE A 152 -16.36 -2.72 -12.13
C PHE A 152 -17.71 -2.95 -12.79
N ILE A 153 -18.56 -1.93 -12.89
CA ILE A 153 -19.87 -2.03 -13.53
C ILE A 153 -19.75 -2.38 -15.02
N ILE A 154 -18.80 -1.76 -15.73
CA ILE A 154 -18.56 -2.05 -17.15
C ILE A 154 -18.16 -3.52 -17.32
N PHE A 155 -17.21 -4.03 -16.56
CA PHE A 155 -16.74 -5.41 -16.69
C PHE A 155 -17.77 -6.41 -16.19
N PHE A 156 -18.51 -6.08 -15.13
CA PHE A 156 -19.64 -6.90 -14.66
C PHE A 156 -20.72 -7.01 -15.75
N GLN A 157 -20.99 -5.93 -16.48
CA GLN A 157 -21.91 -5.96 -17.60
C GLN A 157 -21.36 -6.76 -18.80
N VAL A 158 -20.07 -6.61 -19.12
CA VAL A 158 -19.45 -7.27 -20.28
C VAL A 158 -19.32 -8.78 -20.08
N PHE A 159 -18.84 -9.22 -18.91
CA PHE A 159 -18.56 -10.64 -18.66
C PHE A 159 -19.75 -11.40 -18.07
N MET A 160 -20.62 -10.74 -17.30
CA MET A 160 -21.72 -11.37 -16.56
C MET A 160 -23.11 -10.81 -16.90
N GLN A 161 -23.21 -9.94 -17.92
CA GLN A 161 -24.48 -9.31 -18.35
C GLN A 161 -25.22 -8.58 -17.20
N GLY A 162 -24.46 -8.08 -16.23
CA GLY A 162 -24.99 -7.36 -15.07
C GLY A 162 -25.76 -8.22 -14.06
N LYS A 163 -25.59 -9.54 -14.09
CA LYS A 163 -26.21 -10.50 -13.18
C LYS A 163 -25.17 -11.50 -12.67
N TRP A 164 -25.34 -11.92 -11.42
CA TRP A 164 -24.52 -12.99 -10.88
C TRP A 164 -24.72 -14.29 -11.67
N THR A 165 -23.64 -14.82 -12.21
CA THR A 165 -23.60 -16.13 -12.92
C THR A 165 -22.90 -17.17 -12.04
N ASN A 166 -21.62 -16.95 -11.78
CA ASN A 166 -20.79 -17.80 -10.93
C ASN A 166 -19.56 -17.03 -10.43
N ALA A 167 -18.84 -17.60 -9.46
CA ALA A 167 -17.67 -16.97 -8.87
C ALA A 167 -16.44 -16.97 -9.79
N GLU A 168 -16.36 -17.86 -10.78
CA GLU A 168 -15.26 -17.93 -11.75
C GLU A 168 -15.33 -16.76 -12.73
N ASP A 169 -16.53 -16.46 -13.28
CA ASP A 169 -16.74 -15.30 -14.14
C ASP A 169 -16.44 -13.99 -13.39
N MET A 170 -16.83 -13.90 -12.10
CA MET A 170 -16.52 -12.77 -11.25
C MET A 170 -15.00 -12.63 -11.04
N THR A 171 -14.26 -13.72 -10.97
CA THR A 171 -12.78 -13.69 -10.91
C THR A 171 -12.21 -13.00 -12.14
N ILE A 172 -12.72 -13.26 -13.35
CA ILE A 172 -12.29 -12.58 -14.59
C ILE A 172 -12.59 -11.07 -14.53
N VAL A 173 -13.76 -10.69 -13.98
CA VAL A 173 -14.11 -9.27 -13.75
C VAL A 173 -13.07 -8.59 -12.86
N LEU A 174 -12.72 -9.22 -11.73
CA LEU A 174 -11.82 -8.65 -10.73
C LEU A 174 -10.35 -8.68 -11.18
N GLU A 175 -9.90 -9.72 -11.89
CA GLU A 175 -8.58 -9.76 -12.54
C GLU A 175 -8.42 -8.65 -13.57
N THR A 176 -9.44 -8.45 -14.42
CA THR A 176 -9.44 -7.36 -15.41
C THR A 176 -9.39 -6.01 -14.72
N LEU A 177 -10.10 -5.86 -13.59
CA LEU A 177 -10.10 -4.64 -12.79
C LEU A 177 -8.75 -4.42 -12.07
N ALA A 178 -7.97 -5.47 -11.79
CA ALA A 178 -6.62 -5.35 -11.23
C ALA A 178 -5.68 -4.55 -12.15
N GLY A 179 -5.92 -4.57 -13.46
CA GLY A 179 -5.23 -3.68 -14.40
C GLY A 179 -5.39 -2.21 -14.07
N PHE A 180 -6.60 -1.76 -13.65
CA PHE A 180 -6.84 -0.37 -13.24
C PHE A 180 -5.98 0.01 -12.01
N SER A 181 -5.89 -0.87 -11.03
CA SER A 181 -5.05 -0.68 -9.84
C SER A 181 -3.56 -0.68 -10.18
N LEU A 182 -3.11 -1.59 -11.06
CA LEU A 182 -1.72 -1.66 -11.51
C LEU A 182 -1.31 -0.38 -12.26
N GLY A 183 -2.16 0.14 -13.13
CA GLY A 183 -1.94 1.41 -13.83
C GLY A 183 -1.83 2.59 -12.87
N ALA A 184 -2.73 2.66 -11.90
CA ALA A 184 -2.75 3.71 -10.88
C ALA A 184 -1.47 3.71 -10.02
N GLU A 185 -1.08 2.57 -9.48
CA GLU A 185 0.12 2.43 -8.62
C GLU A 185 1.42 2.60 -9.41
N SER A 186 1.45 2.24 -10.69
CA SER A 186 2.62 2.46 -11.54
C SER A 186 2.88 3.96 -11.73
N ILE A 187 1.87 4.76 -12.01
CA ILE A 187 2.01 6.22 -12.10
C ILE A 187 2.41 6.80 -10.74
N ALA A 188 1.78 6.32 -9.67
CA ALA A 188 2.08 6.76 -8.30
C ALA A 188 3.56 6.55 -7.95
N LEU A 189 4.15 5.41 -8.33
CA LEU A 189 5.57 5.12 -8.08
C LEU A 189 6.47 6.21 -8.69
N PHE A 190 6.31 6.49 -9.97
CA PHE A 190 7.16 7.46 -10.64
C PHE A 190 6.91 8.88 -10.14
N ALA A 191 5.64 9.28 -9.98
CA ALA A 191 5.29 10.60 -9.46
C ALA A 191 5.84 10.83 -8.04
N ARG A 192 5.79 9.81 -7.16
CA ARG A 192 6.30 9.93 -5.79
C ARG A 192 7.81 9.93 -5.73
N VAL A 193 8.48 9.03 -6.47
CA VAL A 193 9.95 8.97 -6.51
C VAL A 193 10.53 10.20 -7.24
N GLY A 194 10.00 10.52 -8.41
CA GLY A 194 10.45 11.66 -9.22
C GLY A 194 10.19 12.99 -8.52
N GLY A 195 8.97 13.19 -8.01
CA GLY A 195 8.60 14.37 -7.22
C GLY A 195 9.47 14.54 -5.99
N GLY A 196 9.68 13.47 -5.21
CA GLY A 196 10.53 13.49 -4.01
C GLY A 196 12.01 13.79 -4.31
N ILE A 197 12.56 13.23 -5.40
CA ILE A 197 13.95 13.57 -5.84
C ILE A 197 14.02 15.04 -6.26
N TYR A 198 13.01 15.53 -7.00
CA TYR A 198 12.94 16.92 -7.40
C TYR A 198 12.94 17.88 -6.22
N THR A 199 11.98 17.67 -5.29
CA THR A 199 11.79 18.52 -4.10
C THR A 199 13.08 18.58 -3.28
N LYS A 200 13.62 17.41 -2.92
CA LYS A 200 14.79 17.38 -2.03
C LYS A 200 16.12 17.74 -2.71
N ALA A 201 16.20 17.66 -4.02
CA ALA A 201 17.33 18.23 -4.75
C ALA A 201 17.33 19.77 -4.69
N ALA A 202 16.17 20.38 -4.83
CA ALA A 202 16.01 21.83 -4.75
C ALA A 202 16.21 22.35 -3.33
N ASP A 203 15.54 21.74 -2.34
CA ASP A 203 15.59 22.09 -0.92
C ASP A 203 17.04 21.98 -0.35
N VAL A 204 17.65 20.79 -0.46
CA VAL A 204 19.05 20.58 -0.01
C VAL A 204 20.02 21.52 -0.72
N GLY A 205 19.83 21.76 -2.02
CA GLY A 205 20.64 22.68 -2.81
C GLY A 205 20.49 24.14 -2.35
N ALA A 206 19.24 24.56 -2.06
CA ALA A 206 18.93 25.87 -1.52
C ALA A 206 19.50 26.07 -0.12
N ASP A 207 19.35 25.09 0.76
CA ASP A 207 19.76 25.13 2.15
C ASP A 207 21.29 25.13 2.31
N LEU A 208 22.00 24.23 1.64
CA LEU A 208 23.45 24.15 1.77
C LEU A 208 24.15 25.44 1.30
N VAL A 209 23.77 25.97 0.16
CA VAL A 209 24.43 27.16 -0.39
C VAL A 209 23.87 28.46 0.22
N GLY A 210 22.55 28.56 0.37
CA GLY A 210 21.90 29.75 0.89
C GLY A 210 22.09 29.93 2.40
N LYS A 211 21.66 28.96 3.20
CA LYS A 211 21.66 29.07 4.66
C LYS A 211 23.04 28.82 5.27
N VAL A 212 23.78 27.78 4.80
CA VAL A 212 25.02 27.36 5.43
C VAL A 212 26.22 28.13 4.89
N GLU A 213 26.35 28.27 3.55
CA GLU A 213 27.51 28.95 2.93
C GLU A 213 27.35 30.48 2.87
N ALA A 214 26.22 30.96 2.32
CA ALA A 214 25.99 32.39 2.12
C ALA A 214 25.38 33.11 3.34
N GLY A 215 24.81 32.37 4.29
CA GLY A 215 24.21 32.92 5.51
C GLY A 215 22.94 33.77 5.27
N ILE A 216 22.27 33.58 4.13
CA ILE A 216 20.98 34.26 3.83
C ILE A 216 19.81 33.49 4.47
N PRO A 217 18.69 34.18 4.79
CA PRO A 217 17.51 33.54 5.33
C PRO A 217 16.93 32.43 4.42
N GLU A 218 16.12 31.58 5.01
CA GLU A 218 15.25 30.63 4.26
C GLU A 218 14.27 31.40 3.42
N ASP A 219 13.98 30.94 2.22
CA ASP A 219 13.09 31.58 1.24
C ASP A 219 13.52 32.97 0.76
N ASP A 220 14.78 33.35 0.96
CA ASP A 220 15.30 34.64 0.51
C ASP A 220 15.23 34.73 -1.04
N PRO A 221 14.65 35.82 -1.60
CA PRO A 221 14.52 35.98 -3.05
C PRO A 221 15.85 36.05 -3.81
N ARG A 222 16.98 36.26 -3.12
CA ARG A 222 18.33 36.21 -3.71
C ARG A 222 18.79 34.80 -4.00
N ASN A 223 18.22 33.78 -3.35
CA ASN A 223 18.59 32.39 -3.60
C ASN A 223 17.92 31.87 -4.89
N PRO A 224 18.69 31.48 -5.92
CA PRO A 224 18.13 31.02 -7.19
C PRO A 224 17.32 29.73 -7.08
N ALA A 225 17.54 28.91 -6.05
CA ALA A 225 16.85 27.62 -5.87
C ALA A 225 15.49 27.74 -5.16
N THR A 226 15.16 28.88 -4.51
CA THR A 226 13.93 29.05 -3.73
C THR A 226 12.65 28.76 -4.55
N ILE A 227 12.58 29.21 -5.80
CA ILE A 227 11.43 28.89 -6.66
C ILE A 227 11.39 27.40 -7.00
N ALA A 228 12.54 26.78 -7.25
CA ALA A 228 12.58 25.34 -7.52
C ALA A 228 12.15 24.51 -6.30
N ASP A 229 12.51 24.94 -5.10
CA ASP A 229 12.10 24.35 -3.85
C ASP A 229 10.55 24.42 -3.67
N ASN A 230 9.97 25.61 -3.77
CA ASN A 230 8.52 25.78 -3.74
C ASN A 230 7.77 25.02 -4.84
N VAL A 231 8.37 24.85 -6.03
CA VAL A 231 7.82 23.96 -7.09
C VAL A 231 7.86 22.52 -6.60
N GLY A 232 8.94 22.11 -5.94
CA GLY A 232 9.15 20.77 -5.41
C GLY A 232 8.01 20.33 -4.50
N ASP A 233 7.66 21.11 -3.50
CA ASP A 233 6.56 20.81 -2.58
C ASP A 233 5.24 20.55 -3.31
N ASN A 234 4.95 21.34 -4.35
CA ASN A 234 3.73 21.17 -5.13
C ASN A 234 3.75 19.91 -6.01
N VAL A 235 4.91 19.48 -6.54
CA VAL A 235 4.98 18.29 -7.39
C VAL A 235 5.29 17.02 -6.62
N GLY A 236 6.13 17.08 -5.58
CA GLY A 236 6.49 15.93 -4.74
C GLY A 236 5.46 15.65 -3.66
N ASP A 237 5.23 16.64 -2.78
CA ASP A 237 4.41 16.43 -1.59
C ASP A 237 2.91 16.65 -1.84
N VAL A 238 2.50 17.29 -2.92
CA VAL A 238 1.08 17.35 -3.29
C VAL A 238 0.76 16.38 -4.42
N ALA A 239 1.34 16.55 -5.62
CA ALA A 239 0.96 15.71 -6.77
C ALA A 239 1.36 14.23 -6.58
N GLY A 240 2.61 13.98 -6.14
CA GLY A 240 3.11 12.63 -5.89
C GLY A 240 2.32 11.89 -4.80
N MET A 241 1.99 12.58 -3.70
CA MET A 241 1.16 12.02 -2.63
C MET A 241 -0.28 11.77 -3.08
N GLY A 242 -0.85 12.67 -3.91
CA GLY A 242 -2.17 12.47 -4.47
C GLY A 242 -2.27 11.22 -5.34
N ALA A 243 -1.26 10.97 -6.16
CA ALA A 243 -1.17 9.76 -6.97
C ALA A 243 -1.00 8.49 -6.09
N ASP A 244 -0.15 8.53 -5.04
CA ASP A 244 0.07 7.43 -4.10
C ASP A 244 -1.22 7.05 -3.37
N LEU A 245 -1.91 8.01 -2.77
CA LEU A 245 -3.15 7.74 -2.04
C LEU A 245 -4.31 7.36 -2.98
N PHE A 246 -4.32 7.83 -4.22
CA PHE A 246 -5.24 7.35 -5.25
C PHE A 246 -5.03 5.86 -5.52
N GLY A 247 -3.79 5.44 -5.80
CA GLY A 247 -3.45 4.04 -6.01
C GLY A 247 -3.76 3.17 -4.80
N SER A 248 -3.38 3.64 -3.59
CA SER A 248 -3.66 2.96 -2.32
C SER A 248 -5.15 2.70 -2.10
N TYR A 249 -5.97 3.71 -2.38
CA TYR A 249 -7.43 3.61 -2.26
C TYR A 249 -8.01 2.55 -3.19
N VAL A 250 -7.62 2.61 -4.46
CA VAL A 250 -8.06 1.64 -5.49
C VAL A 250 -7.60 0.23 -5.15
N ALA A 251 -6.32 0.04 -4.82
CA ALA A 251 -5.75 -1.27 -4.52
C ALA A 251 -6.41 -1.94 -3.30
N THR A 252 -6.67 -1.15 -2.26
CA THR A 252 -7.30 -1.64 -1.01
C THR A 252 -8.73 -2.09 -1.24
N VAL A 253 -9.53 -1.28 -1.93
CA VAL A 253 -10.93 -1.62 -2.21
C VAL A 253 -11.01 -2.82 -3.13
N LEU A 254 -10.16 -2.88 -4.17
CA LEU A 254 -10.07 -4.03 -5.07
C LEU A 254 -9.70 -5.32 -4.33
N ALA A 255 -8.70 -5.30 -3.46
CA ALA A 255 -8.30 -6.48 -2.68
C ALA A 255 -9.46 -6.98 -1.81
N ALA A 256 -10.21 -6.07 -1.19
CA ALA A 256 -11.40 -6.43 -0.41
C ALA A 256 -12.53 -6.99 -1.28
N MET A 257 -12.70 -6.51 -2.52
CA MET A 257 -13.66 -7.07 -3.50
C MET A 257 -13.27 -8.49 -3.92
N VAL A 258 -11.98 -8.73 -4.19
CA VAL A 258 -11.46 -10.08 -4.52
C VAL A 258 -11.73 -11.07 -3.39
N LEU A 259 -11.42 -10.68 -2.15
CA LEU A 259 -11.68 -11.53 -0.99
C LEU A 259 -13.19 -11.66 -0.67
N GLY A 260 -14.00 -10.67 -1.03
CA GLY A 260 -15.47 -10.78 -1.03
C GLY A 260 -16.00 -11.85 -1.99
N ASN A 261 -15.41 -11.97 -3.19
CA ASN A 261 -15.72 -13.05 -4.12
C ASN A 261 -15.31 -14.43 -3.55
N TYR A 262 -14.20 -14.48 -2.84
CA TYR A 262 -13.74 -15.71 -2.17
C TYR A 262 -14.70 -16.15 -1.06
N VAL A 263 -15.25 -15.22 -0.27
CA VAL A 263 -16.32 -15.52 0.70
C VAL A 263 -17.54 -16.14 0.01
N ILE A 264 -17.92 -15.65 -1.17
CA ILE A 264 -19.03 -16.23 -1.93
C ILE A 264 -18.70 -17.66 -2.38
N GLN A 265 -17.46 -17.93 -2.78
CA GLN A 265 -16.99 -19.28 -3.14
C GLN A 265 -17.09 -20.24 -1.93
N ASP A 266 -16.62 -19.80 -0.75
CA ASP A 266 -16.69 -20.57 0.49
C ASP A 266 -18.14 -20.88 0.93
N MET A 267 -19.09 -20.02 0.53
CA MET A 267 -20.53 -20.22 0.75
C MET A 267 -21.17 -21.18 -0.26
N GLY A 268 -20.39 -21.81 -1.13
CA GLY A 268 -20.88 -22.74 -2.13
C GLY A 268 -21.23 -22.08 -3.47
N GLY A 269 -20.63 -20.92 -3.76
CA GLY A 269 -20.73 -20.21 -5.05
C GLY A 269 -21.95 -19.30 -5.19
N SER A 270 -22.79 -19.17 -4.15
CA SER A 270 -23.94 -18.25 -4.14
C SER A 270 -24.33 -17.81 -2.74
N ILE A 271 -24.73 -16.54 -2.61
CA ILE A 271 -25.27 -15.97 -1.38
C ILE A 271 -26.67 -15.41 -1.66
N LYS A 272 -27.58 -15.60 -0.70
CA LYS A 272 -28.89 -14.93 -0.72
C LYS A 272 -28.77 -13.62 0.05
N ASP A 273 -28.68 -12.51 -0.65
CA ASP A 273 -28.71 -11.17 -0.10
C ASP A 273 -29.66 -10.27 -0.89
N ALA A 274 -29.84 -9.04 -0.45
CA ALA A 274 -30.66 -8.02 -1.12
C ALA A 274 -29.93 -7.37 -2.31
N PHE A 275 -28.73 -7.84 -2.67
CA PHE A 275 -27.81 -7.22 -3.64
C PHE A 275 -27.48 -8.12 -4.83
N GLY A 276 -28.34 -9.11 -5.09
CA GLY A 276 -28.15 -10.04 -6.22
C GLY A 276 -27.02 -11.06 -6.01
N GLY A 277 -26.66 -11.34 -4.75
CA GLY A 277 -25.63 -12.33 -4.40
C GLY A 277 -24.20 -11.78 -4.37
N ILE A 278 -24.01 -10.46 -4.51
CA ILE A 278 -22.66 -9.81 -4.57
C ILE A 278 -22.41 -8.85 -3.39
N GLY A 279 -23.17 -8.94 -2.31
CA GLY A 279 -23.03 -8.08 -1.13
C GLY A 279 -21.59 -7.98 -0.59
N PRO A 280 -20.85 -9.10 -0.39
CA PRO A 280 -19.48 -9.06 0.07
C PRO A 280 -18.51 -8.34 -0.87
N ILE A 281 -18.79 -8.30 -2.18
CA ILE A 281 -17.99 -7.58 -3.18
C ILE A 281 -18.33 -6.09 -3.19
N LEU A 282 -19.62 -5.74 -3.02
CA LEU A 282 -20.08 -4.35 -3.03
C LEU A 282 -19.79 -3.60 -1.71
N LEU A 283 -19.70 -4.30 -0.58
CA LEU A 283 -19.52 -3.70 0.74
C LEU A 283 -18.30 -2.76 0.82
N PRO A 284 -17.08 -3.14 0.38
CA PRO A 284 -15.93 -2.25 0.43
C PRO A 284 -16.11 -0.99 -0.43
N MET A 285 -16.76 -1.10 -1.59
CA MET A 285 -17.09 0.07 -2.43
C MET A 285 -18.12 0.99 -1.76
N ALA A 286 -19.12 0.42 -1.08
CA ALA A 286 -20.11 1.22 -0.33
C ALA A 286 -19.46 1.96 0.84
N ILE A 287 -18.61 1.30 1.63
CA ILE A 287 -17.84 1.91 2.71
C ILE A 287 -16.99 3.06 2.17
N ALA A 288 -16.30 2.85 1.05
CA ALA A 288 -15.50 3.84 0.37
C ALA A 288 -16.32 5.07 -0.06
N GLY A 289 -17.48 4.86 -0.68
CA GLY A 289 -18.38 5.93 -1.10
C GLY A 289 -18.93 6.77 0.06
N PHE A 290 -19.41 6.12 1.12
CA PHE A 290 -19.90 6.82 2.32
C PHE A 290 -18.79 7.58 3.05
N GLY A 291 -17.57 7.05 3.07
CA GLY A 291 -16.40 7.73 3.62
C GLY A 291 -16.13 9.12 3.02
N ILE A 292 -16.43 9.30 1.71
CA ILE A 292 -16.36 10.63 1.06
C ILE A 292 -17.32 11.62 1.72
N ILE A 293 -18.56 11.21 1.98
CA ILE A 293 -19.58 12.09 2.60
C ILE A 293 -19.17 12.47 4.03
N PHE A 294 -18.66 11.51 4.81
CA PHE A 294 -18.22 11.78 6.17
C PHE A 294 -16.94 12.62 6.21
N SER A 295 -16.07 12.48 5.24
CA SER A 295 -14.93 13.38 5.05
C SER A 295 -15.40 14.81 4.73
N ILE A 296 -16.43 15.00 3.92
CA ILE A 296 -17.02 16.33 3.68
C ILE A 296 -17.49 16.94 5.02
N ILE A 297 -18.20 16.17 5.85
CA ILE A 297 -18.66 16.64 7.17
C ILE A 297 -17.47 17.00 8.05
N GLY A 298 -16.44 16.16 8.12
CA GLY A 298 -15.21 16.42 8.85
C GLY A 298 -14.52 17.71 8.41
N THR A 299 -14.39 17.95 7.10
CA THR A 299 -13.75 19.17 6.58
C THR A 299 -14.53 20.46 6.92
N LEU A 300 -15.83 20.39 7.11
CA LEU A 300 -16.65 21.54 7.52
C LEU A 300 -16.44 21.96 8.98
N LEU A 301 -15.90 21.05 9.81
CA LEU A 301 -15.68 21.28 11.24
C LEU A 301 -14.31 21.91 11.54
N VAL A 302 -13.37 21.90 10.59
CA VAL A 302 -12.03 22.46 10.78
C VAL A 302 -12.11 24.00 10.81
N ARG A 303 -12.07 24.57 12.01
CA ARG A 303 -12.16 26.03 12.24
C ARG A 303 -11.46 26.43 13.52
N ILE A 304 -10.77 27.55 13.49
CA ILE A 304 -10.27 28.28 14.67
C ILE A 304 -10.94 29.68 14.73
N LYS A 305 -10.87 30.35 15.86
CA LYS A 305 -11.64 31.59 16.10
C LYS A 305 -10.78 32.82 16.34
N SER A 306 -9.56 32.66 16.89
CA SER A 306 -8.74 33.78 17.31
C SER A 306 -7.45 33.90 16.47
N ASN A 307 -6.96 35.12 16.33
CA ASN A 307 -5.63 35.40 15.79
C ASN A 307 -4.50 35.04 16.78
N ASP A 308 -4.83 34.92 18.07
CA ASP A 308 -3.90 34.53 19.13
C ASP A 308 -3.82 33.02 19.33
N ASP A 309 -4.59 32.25 18.52
CA ASP A 309 -4.51 30.80 18.51
C ASP A 309 -3.09 30.36 18.07
N LYS A 310 -2.61 29.30 18.70
CA LYS A 310 -1.28 28.71 18.44
C LYS A 310 -1.41 27.39 17.73
N GLU A 311 -0.28 26.76 17.43
CA GLU A 311 -0.18 25.46 16.75
C GLU A 311 -1.12 24.40 17.36
N LYS A 312 -1.24 24.34 18.70
CA LYS A 312 -2.10 23.39 19.40
C LYS A 312 -3.59 23.53 19.07
N GLN A 313 -4.09 24.76 18.89
CA GLN A 313 -5.49 25.00 18.52
C GLN A 313 -5.75 24.64 17.05
N VAL A 314 -4.81 24.95 16.17
CA VAL A 314 -4.88 24.57 14.75
C VAL A 314 -4.86 23.04 14.63
N GLN A 315 -3.90 22.34 15.25
CA GLN A 315 -3.81 20.88 15.29
C GLN A 315 -5.09 20.26 15.88
N GLY A 316 -5.61 20.84 16.97
CA GLY A 316 -6.86 20.38 17.59
C GLY A 316 -8.07 20.47 16.67
N ALA A 317 -8.16 21.53 15.84
CA ALA A 317 -9.23 21.68 14.86
C ALA A 317 -9.15 20.63 13.73
N LEU A 318 -7.93 20.32 13.24
CA LEU A 318 -7.69 19.28 12.24
C LEU A 318 -8.03 17.89 12.81
N ASN A 319 -7.56 17.61 14.03
CA ASN A 319 -7.83 16.34 14.72
C ASN A 319 -9.33 16.13 14.97
N LEU A 320 -10.08 17.18 15.35
CA LEU A 320 -11.53 17.10 15.51
C LEU A 320 -12.23 16.66 14.23
N GLY A 321 -11.90 17.29 13.09
CA GLY A 321 -12.47 16.92 11.79
C GLY A 321 -12.17 15.48 11.42
N ASN A 322 -10.93 15.03 11.69
CA ASN A 322 -10.50 13.66 11.44
C ASN A 322 -11.28 12.64 12.30
N TRP A 323 -11.33 12.84 13.61
CA TRP A 323 -12.04 11.92 14.52
C TRP A 323 -13.54 11.86 14.23
N VAL A 324 -14.18 12.98 13.88
CA VAL A 324 -15.59 12.95 13.47
C VAL A 324 -15.79 12.13 12.20
N SER A 325 -14.91 12.28 11.20
CA SER A 325 -14.95 11.45 9.99
C SER A 325 -14.81 9.94 10.31
N ILE A 326 -13.88 9.57 11.20
CA ILE A 326 -13.66 8.18 11.65
C ILE A 326 -14.91 7.63 12.35
N VAL A 327 -15.49 8.38 13.29
CA VAL A 327 -16.66 7.92 14.05
C VAL A 327 -17.89 7.75 13.16
N LEU A 328 -18.13 8.68 12.24
CA LEU A 328 -19.24 8.57 11.28
C LEU A 328 -19.05 7.39 10.32
N THR A 329 -17.81 7.15 9.88
CA THR A 329 -17.48 5.97 9.08
C THR A 329 -17.71 4.68 9.86
N ALA A 330 -17.37 4.61 11.14
CA ALA A 330 -17.63 3.45 12.00
C ALA A 330 -19.15 3.14 12.11
N ILE A 331 -19.97 4.18 12.29
CA ILE A 331 -21.44 4.05 12.33
C ILE A 331 -21.97 3.53 11.00
N ALA A 332 -21.45 4.04 9.88
CA ALA A 332 -21.86 3.55 8.56
C ALA A 332 -21.41 2.11 8.31
N CYS A 333 -20.19 1.74 8.72
CA CYS A 333 -19.72 0.35 8.64
C CYS A 333 -20.69 -0.60 9.36
N TYR A 334 -21.19 -0.23 10.56
CA TYR A 334 -22.18 -1.01 11.28
C TYR A 334 -23.46 -1.22 10.45
N ALA A 335 -24.02 -0.12 9.95
CA ALA A 335 -25.25 -0.17 9.18
C ALA A 335 -25.09 -0.98 7.87
N LEU A 336 -24.01 -0.74 7.13
CA LEU A 336 -23.74 -1.40 5.85
C LEU A 336 -23.45 -2.90 6.04
N VAL A 337 -22.68 -3.29 7.05
CA VAL A 337 -22.38 -4.70 7.31
C VAL A 337 -23.64 -5.49 7.64
N ILE A 338 -24.50 -4.96 8.50
CA ILE A 338 -25.76 -5.65 8.87
C ILE A 338 -26.72 -5.70 7.68
N TRP A 339 -26.73 -4.69 6.84
CA TRP A 339 -27.65 -4.61 5.70
C TRP A 339 -27.18 -5.43 4.51
N MET A 340 -25.86 -5.45 4.22
CA MET A 340 -25.32 -6.01 2.98
C MET A 340 -24.81 -7.45 3.12
N LEU A 341 -24.49 -7.90 4.34
CA LEU A 341 -23.97 -9.24 4.55
C LEU A 341 -25.04 -10.17 5.18
N PRO A 342 -25.02 -11.47 4.87
CA PRO A 342 -25.80 -12.47 5.60
C PRO A 342 -25.42 -12.46 7.09
N ALA A 343 -26.37 -12.83 7.97
CA ALA A 343 -26.15 -12.88 9.41
C ALA A 343 -24.97 -13.79 9.81
N THR A 344 -24.79 -14.89 9.06
CA THR A 344 -23.67 -15.83 9.20
C THR A 344 -23.11 -16.18 7.84
N MET A 345 -21.80 -16.30 7.73
CA MET A 345 -21.06 -16.64 6.50
C MET A 345 -20.02 -17.71 6.81
N LYS A 346 -19.82 -18.62 5.87
CA LYS A 346 -18.71 -19.56 5.91
C LYS A 346 -17.48 -18.92 5.31
N MET A 347 -16.36 -18.96 6.01
CA MET A 347 -15.09 -18.43 5.55
C MET A 347 -13.99 -19.43 5.83
N ASN A 348 -13.14 -19.68 4.83
CA ASN A 348 -11.97 -20.53 4.98
C ASN A 348 -10.84 -19.74 5.65
N PHE A 349 -10.36 -20.27 6.76
CA PHE A 349 -9.17 -19.79 7.45
C PHE A 349 -8.01 -20.69 7.01
N PHE A 350 -7.11 -20.17 6.22
CA PHE A 350 -5.97 -20.91 5.69
C PHE A 350 -5.22 -21.66 6.80
N GLY A 351 -5.12 -22.98 6.68
CA GLY A 351 -4.52 -23.85 7.70
C GLY A 351 -5.43 -24.25 8.87
N GLU A 352 -6.59 -23.60 9.06
CA GLU A 352 -7.52 -23.86 10.18
C GLU A 352 -8.90 -24.38 9.73
N GLY A 353 -9.16 -24.40 8.41
CA GLY A 353 -10.40 -24.85 7.80
C GLY A 353 -11.52 -23.81 7.80
N VAL A 354 -12.71 -24.25 7.39
CA VAL A 354 -13.90 -23.38 7.24
C VAL A 354 -14.57 -23.14 8.58
N LYS A 355 -14.85 -21.86 8.88
CA LYS A 355 -15.53 -21.41 10.11
C LYS A 355 -16.79 -20.62 9.79
N ASP A 356 -17.82 -20.74 10.65
CA ASP A 356 -19.01 -19.90 10.61
C ASP A 356 -18.72 -18.55 11.29
N ILE A 357 -18.83 -17.46 10.53
CA ILE A 357 -18.52 -16.10 10.96
C ILE A 357 -19.79 -15.26 10.91
N SER A 358 -20.14 -14.60 12.01
CA SER A 358 -21.24 -13.64 12.03
C SER A 358 -20.85 -12.30 11.38
N SER A 359 -21.82 -11.61 10.78
CA SER A 359 -21.63 -10.26 10.21
C SER A 359 -21.09 -9.26 11.24
N MET A 360 -21.46 -9.41 12.54
CA MET A 360 -20.91 -8.58 13.62
C MET A 360 -19.39 -8.74 13.79
N ARG A 361 -18.83 -9.92 13.58
CA ARG A 361 -17.36 -10.10 13.63
C ARG A 361 -16.68 -9.38 12.47
N VAL A 362 -17.32 -9.34 11.31
CA VAL A 362 -16.84 -8.57 10.14
C VAL A 362 -16.86 -7.07 10.44
N PHE A 363 -17.92 -6.57 11.09
CA PHE A 363 -17.98 -5.19 11.56
C PHE A 363 -16.83 -4.86 12.53
N PHE A 364 -16.58 -5.71 13.53
CA PHE A 364 -15.49 -5.47 14.47
C PHE A 364 -14.11 -5.51 13.78
N ALA A 365 -13.93 -6.32 12.73
CA ALA A 365 -12.72 -6.29 11.91
C ALA A 365 -12.54 -4.93 11.22
N ALA A 366 -13.60 -4.34 10.64
CA ALA A 366 -13.55 -3.00 10.08
C ALA A 366 -13.21 -1.92 11.13
N ILE A 367 -13.76 -2.03 12.35
CA ILE A 367 -13.44 -1.12 13.48
C ILE A 367 -11.97 -1.20 13.88
N VAL A 368 -11.38 -2.42 13.88
CA VAL A 368 -9.93 -2.57 14.15
C VAL A 368 -9.12 -1.69 13.17
N GLY A 369 -9.45 -1.69 11.88
CA GLY A 369 -8.76 -0.85 10.90
C GLY A 369 -8.89 0.65 11.17
N LEU A 370 -10.11 1.14 11.46
CA LEU A 370 -10.37 2.53 11.78
C LEU A 370 -9.61 2.99 13.04
N VAL A 371 -9.65 2.18 14.10
CA VAL A 371 -8.98 2.48 15.37
C VAL A 371 -7.47 2.51 15.17
N VAL A 372 -6.92 1.51 14.49
CA VAL A 372 -5.47 1.41 14.26
C VAL A 372 -4.97 2.58 13.41
N GLY A 373 -5.72 2.99 12.37
CA GLY A 373 -5.39 4.18 11.59
C GLY A 373 -5.30 5.46 12.43
N GLY A 374 -6.27 5.68 13.34
CA GLY A 374 -6.26 6.82 14.26
C GLY A 374 -5.14 6.75 15.30
N VAL A 375 -4.89 5.56 15.88
CA VAL A 375 -3.85 5.38 16.90
C VAL A 375 -2.46 5.52 16.29
N ILE A 376 -2.20 5.02 15.08
CA ILE A 376 -0.90 5.16 14.40
C ILE A 376 -0.62 6.64 14.11
N SER A 377 -1.63 7.41 13.68
CA SER A 377 -1.49 8.86 13.52
C SER A 377 -1.05 9.52 14.83
N SER A 378 -1.66 9.15 15.97
CA SER A 378 -1.30 9.68 17.28
C SER A 378 0.11 9.23 17.75
N VAL A 379 0.53 8.01 17.44
CA VAL A 379 1.89 7.52 17.72
C VAL A 379 2.91 8.29 16.88
N THR A 380 2.62 8.52 15.61
CA THR A 380 3.51 9.32 14.73
C THR A 380 3.62 10.75 15.23
N GLU A 381 2.48 11.40 15.59
CA GLU A 381 2.45 12.73 16.20
C GLU A 381 3.33 12.81 17.46
N TYR A 382 3.28 11.79 18.32
CA TYR A 382 4.12 11.74 19.52
C TYR A 382 5.62 11.72 19.20
N TYR A 383 6.05 10.98 18.15
CA TYR A 383 7.47 10.87 17.81
C TYR A 383 7.99 12.02 16.95
N THR A 384 7.13 12.72 16.23
CA THR A 384 7.51 13.76 15.26
C THR A 384 7.04 15.16 15.63
N GLY A 385 6.01 15.30 16.49
CA GLY A 385 5.38 16.58 16.78
C GLY A 385 6.27 17.58 17.52
N LEU A 386 6.13 18.85 17.20
CA LEU A 386 6.85 19.95 17.83
C LEU A 386 6.64 19.94 19.36
N GLY A 387 7.70 20.16 20.12
CA GLY A 387 7.66 20.21 21.60
C GLY A 387 7.44 18.87 22.30
N THR A 388 7.35 17.77 21.59
CA THR A 388 7.27 16.42 22.17
C THR A 388 8.61 15.98 22.76
N LYS A 389 8.56 15.05 23.72
CA LYS A 389 9.78 14.54 24.38
C LYS A 389 10.82 13.95 23.40
N PRO A 390 10.44 13.13 22.38
CA PRO A 390 11.41 12.63 21.40
C PRO A 390 12.09 13.72 20.60
N VAL A 391 11.34 14.73 20.13
CA VAL A 391 11.87 15.87 19.36
C VAL A 391 12.78 16.75 20.24
N LEU A 392 12.34 17.11 21.46
CA LEU A 392 13.15 17.86 22.41
C LEU A 392 14.46 17.16 22.77
N LYS A 393 14.49 15.82 22.78
CA LYS A 393 15.72 15.05 22.97
C LYS A 393 16.71 15.27 21.82
N ILE A 394 16.24 15.35 20.58
CA ILE A 394 17.07 15.66 19.41
C ILE A 394 17.60 17.10 19.53
N VAL A 395 16.74 18.06 19.88
CA VAL A 395 17.11 19.46 20.14
C VAL A 395 18.23 19.56 21.17
N GLN A 396 18.09 18.89 22.32
CA GLN A 396 19.13 18.88 23.36
C GLN A 396 20.47 18.31 22.87
N LYS A 397 20.44 17.26 22.01
CA LYS A 397 21.62 16.65 21.41
C LYS A 397 22.28 17.52 20.35
N SER A 398 21.55 18.45 19.73
CA SER A 398 22.09 19.44 18.81
C SER A 398 23.11 20.36 19.45
N ALA A 399 23.00 20.62 20.76
CA ALA A 399 23.98 21.44 21.52
C ALA A 399 25.39 20.83 21.55
N THR A 400 25.54 19.53 21.32
CA THR A 400 26.82 18.84 21.28
C THR A 400 27.36 18.62 19.86
N GLY A 401 26.61 19.09 18.83
CA GLY A 401 27.05 19.10 17.43
C GLY A 401 26.22 18.20 16.51
N ALA A 402 26.53 18.27 15.22
CA ALA A 402 25.78 17.57 14.17
C ALA A 402 25.80 16.03 14.31
N GLY A 403 26.94 15.43 14.66
CA GLY A 403 27.06 13.97 14.82
C GLY A 403 26.10 13.41 15.87
N THR A 404 25.99 14.06 17.03
CA THR A 404 25.08 13.66 18.11
C THR A 404 23.61 13.92 17.77
N ASN A 405 23.30 14.95 17.00
CA ASN A 405 21.98 15.20 16.45
C ASN A 405 21.57 14.05 15.49
N VAL A 406 22.43 13.69 14.53
CA VAL A 406 22.17 12.62 13.56
C VAL A 406 21.91 11.29 14.29
N ILE A 407 22.75 10.92 15.26
CA ILE A 407 22.55 9.70 16.06
C ILE A 407 21.22 9.74 16.81
N ALA A 408 20.85 10.88 17.39
CA ALA A 408 19.61 11.01 18.15
C ALA A 408 18.35 10.85 17.29
N GLY A 409 18.34 11.41 16.09
CA GLY A 409 17.22 11.26 15.15
C GLY A 409 17.10 9.85 14.60
N LEU A 410 18.21 9.21 14.20
CA LEU A 410 18.23 7.79 13.81
C LEU A 410 17.65 6.91 14.92
N ALA A 411 18.13 7.10 16.15
CA ALA A 411 17.65 6.34 17.31
C ALA A 411 16.15 6.57 17.58
N THR A 412 15.67 7.83 17.45
CA THR A 412 14.25 8.18 17.61
C THR A 412 13.39 7.49 16.57
N GLY A 413 13.79 7.55 15.30
CA GLY A 413 13.09 6.85 14.22
C GLY A 413 13.06 5.33 14.40
N MET A 414 14.19 4.70 14.77
CA MET A 414 14.26 3.26 15.04
C MET A 414 13.33 2.85 16.20
N ILE A 415 13.33 3.59 17.32
CA ILE A 415 12.47 3.30 18.48
C ILE A 415 11.00 3.45 18.10
N SER A 416 10.62 4.41 17.24
CA SER A 416 9.25 4.64 16.83
C SER A 416 8.64 3.47 16.03
N THR A 417 9.48 2.60 15.46
CA THR A 417 8.99 1.38 14.77
C THR A 417 8.34 0.40 15.73
N PHE A 418 8.80 0.34 16.97
CA PHE A 418 8.35 -0.66 17.95
C PHE A 418 6.83 -0.55 18.24
N PRO A 419 6.28 0.58 18.74
CA PRO A 419 4.84 0.67 18.99
C PRO A 419 4.03 0.56 17.70
N THR A 420 4.51 1.12 16.59
CA THR A 420 3.81 1.09 15.31
C THR A 420 3.68 -0.34 14.78
N VAL A 421 4.75 -1.13 14.80
CA VAL A 421 4.72 -2.53 14.33
C VAL A 421 3.87 -3.40 15.25
N LEU A 422 3.87 -3.18 16.56
CA LEU A 422 2.95 -3.89 17.47
C LEU A 422 1.49 -3.61 17.16
N LEU A 423 1.15 -2.37 16.83
CA LEU A 423 -0.20 -1.99 16.40
C LEU A 423 -0.59 -2.69 15.09
N PHE A 424 0.32 -2.75 14.10
CA PHE A 424 0.07 -3.49 12.86
C PHE A 424 -0.13 -4.98 13.09
N ALA A 425 0.76 -5.59 13.85
CA ALA A 425 0.65 -7.02 14.17
C ALA A 425 -0.65 -7.33 14.89
N GLY A 426 -1.03 -6.48 15.84
CA GLY A 426 -2.32 -6.57 16.55
C GLY A 426 -3.52 -6.39 15.62
N ALA A 427 -3.44 -5.42 14.68
CA ALA A 427 -4.50 -5.20 13.69
C ALA A 427 -4.66 -6.39 12.74
N ILE A 428 -3.56 -6.90 12.21
CA ILE A 428 -3.55 -8.07 11.32
C ILE A 428 -4.12 -9.29 12.05
N TRP A 429 -3.57 -9.61 13.21
CA TRP A 429 -4.01 -10.78 13.97
C TRP A 429 -5.45 -10.65 14.45
N GLY A 430 -5.84 -9.48 14.98
CA GLY A 430 -7.20 -9.23 15.47
C GLY A 430 -8.24 -9.28 14.37
N SER A 431 -8.01 -8.61 13.23
CA SER A 431 -8.95 -8.62 12.10
C SER A 431 -9.03 -10.00 11.42
N TYR A 432 -7.90 -10.73 11.33
CA TYR A 432 -7.89 -12.11 10.84
C TYR A 432 -8.66 -13.05 11.78
N ALA A 433 -8.43 -12.99 13.08
CA ALA A 433 -9.14 -13.82 14.06
C ALA A 433 -10.66 -13.56 14.06
N LEU A 434 -11.08 -12.34 13.71
CA LEU A 434 -12.49 -11.96 13.62
C LEU A 434 -13.16 -12.49 12.34
N ALA A 435 -12.53 -12.29 11.15
CA ALA A 435 -13.18 -12.58 9.88
C ALA A 435 -12.21 -13.01 8.77
N GLY A 436 -11.13 -13.72 9.11
CA GLY A 436 -10.15 -14.21 8.15
C GLY A 436 -9.51 -13.09 7.33
N PHE A 437 -9.01 -13.40 6.14
CA PHE A 437 -8.40 -12.41 5.26
C PHE A 437 -9.39 -11.36 4.74
N TYR A 438 -10.68 -11.72 4.60
CA TYR A 438 -11.72 -10.74 4.28
C TYR A 438 -11.85 -9.68 5.37
N GLY A 439 -11.72 -10.07 6.65
CA GLY A 439 -11.68 -9.13 7.78
C GLY A 439 -10.49 -8.19 7.73
N VAL A 440 -9.30 -8.69 7.37
CA VAL A 440 -8.10 -7.85 7.18
C VAL A 440 -8.29 -6.84 6.04
N ALA A 441 -8.85 -7.29 4.92
CA ALA A 441 -9.11 -6.41 3.78
C ALA A 441 -10.18 -5.35 4.07
N LEU A 442 -11.23 -5.70 4.83
CA LEU A 442 -12.24 -4.73 5.26
C LEU A 442 -11.68 -3.75 6.32
N ALA A 443 -10.77 -4.20 7.21
CA ALA A 443 -10.07 -3.30 8.11
C ALA A 443 -9.28 -2.24 7.32
N ALA A 444 -8.52 -2.66 6.30
CA ALA A 444 -7.82 -1.76 5.39
C ALA A 444 -8.79 -0.83 4.64
N SER A 445 -9.89 -1.38 4.10
CA SER A 445 -10.89 -0.61 3.33
C SER A 445 -11.63 0.42 4.18
N ALA A 446 -11.99 0.08 5.41
CA ALA A 446 -12.62 1.01 6.36
C ALA A 446 -11.66 2.14 6.76
N MET A 447 -10.38 1.81 7.01
CA MET A 447 -9.34 2.80 7.25
C MET A 447 -9.22 3.76 6.05
N MET A 448 -9.14 3.25 4.83
CA MET A 448 -9.03 4.05 3.61
C MET A 448 -10.27 4.89 3.31
N ALA A 449 -11.45 4.57 3.84
CA ALA A 449 -12.65 5.36 3.67
C ALA A 449 -12.50 6.81 4.21
N THR A 450 -11.57 7.06 5.14
CA THR A 450 -11.27 8.39 5.68
C THR A 450 -10.20 9.16 4.88
N THR A 451 -9.70 8.59 3.79
CA THR A 451 -8.59 9.15 2.99
C THR A 451 -8.84 10.58 2.51
N ALA A 452 -10.07 10.92 2.13
CA ALA A 452 -10.38 12.29 1.69
C ALA A 452 -10.10 13.33 2.77
N MET A 453 -10.38 13.02 4.04
CA MET A 453 -10.07 13.89 5.17
C MET A 453 -8.57 13.87 5.49
N GLN A 454 -7.95 12.70 5.52
CA GLN A 454 -6.51 12.55 5.77
C GLN A 454 -5.68 13.31 4.74
N LEU A 455 -6.03 13.18 3.46
CA LEU A 455 -5.33 13.87 2.38
C LEU A 455 -5.58 15.38 2.39
N ALA A 456 -6.76 15.83 2.85
CA ALA A 456 -7.02 17.25 3.05
C ALA A 456 -6.13 17.86 4.15
N ILE A 457 -5.89 17.10 5.22
CA ILE A 457 -4.98 17.46 6.31
C ILE A 457 -3.52 17.45 5.85
N ASP A 458 -3.13 16.45 5.07
CA ASP A 458 -1.76 16.28 4.62
C ASP A 458 -1.37 17.35 3.58
N ALA A 459 -2.21 17.60 2.57
CA ALA A 459 -1.98 18.63 1.56
C ALA A 459 -2.02 20.07 2.10
N PHE A 460 -2.60 20.28 3.27
CA PHE A 460 -2.58 21.56 3.97
C PHE A 460 -1.13 21.98 4.30
N GLY A 461 -0.24 21.05 4.67
CA GLY A 461 1.15 21.32 5.03
C GLY A 461 1.92 22.04 3.92
N PRO A 462 2.16 21.39 2.74
CA PRO A 462 2.88 22.02 1.63
C PRO A 462 2.27 23.34 1.14
N ILE A 463 0.94 23.48 1.21
CA ILE A 463 0.27 24.75 0.87
C ILE A 463 0.64 25.85 1.87
N SER A 464 0.77 25.52 3.16
CA SER A 464 1.10 26.50 4.21
C SER A 464 2.56 26.88 4.18
N ASP A 465 3.46 25.93 3.92
CA ASP A 465 4.90 26.11 3.74
C ASP A 465 5.18 27.04 2.56
N ASN A 466 4.69 26.72 1.38
CA ASN A 466 4.77 27.60 0.20
C ASN A 466 4.16 28.98 0.43
N ALA A 467 3.10 29.09 1.24
CA ALA A 467 2.55 30.41 1.59
C ALA A 467 3.52 31.23 2.45
N GLY A 468 4.31 30.58 3.30
CA GLY A 468 5.41 31.17 4.04
C GLY A 468 6.53 31.64 3.12
N GLY A 469 6.95 30.78 2.17
CA GLY A 469 7.96 31.15 1.15
C GLY A 469 7.54 32.36 0.30
N ILE A 470 6.29 32.39 -0.17
CA ILE A 470 5.76 33.57 -0.89
C ILE A 470 5.72 34.81 -0.01
N ALA A 471 5.43 34.70 1.30
CA ALA A 471 5.45 35.83 2.21
C ALA A 471 6.85 36.44 2.36
N GLU A 472 7.86 35.59 2.51
CA GLU A 472 9.27 36.02 2.62
C GLU A 472 9.79 36.62 1.31
N MET A 473 9.64 35.91 0.19
CA MET A 473 10.05 36.40 -1.13
C MET A 473 9.36 37.70 -1.53
N SER A 474 8.15 37.94 -1.03
CA SER A 474 7.41 39.19 -1.28
C SER A 474 7.73 40.29 -0.27
N GLU A 475 8.62 40.04 0.70
CA GLU A 475 9.03 41.00 1.73
C GLU A 475 7.81 41.54 2.52
N LEU A 476 6.85 40.69 2.88
CA LEU A 476 5.67 41.06 3.63
C LEU A 476 5.99 41.36 5.11
N PRO A 477 5.08 42.12 5.85
CA PRO A 477 5.27 42.37 7.28
C PRO A 477 5.49 41.05 8.07
N LYS A 478 6.33 41.11 9.11
CA LYS A 478 6.69 39.96 9.95
C LYS A 478 5.51 39.19 10.54
N GLU A 479 4.41 39.88 10.83
CA GLU A 479 3.19 39.26 11.36
C GLU A 479 2.56 38.28 10.36
N VAL A 480 2.75 38.51 9.06
CA VAL A 480 2.24 37.60 8.00
C VAL A 480 3.05 36.31 8.04
N ARG A 481 4.39 36.41 8.10
CA ARG A 481 5.28 35.28 8.22
C ARG A 481 5.01 34.48 9.50
N GLN A 482 4.84 35.14 10.65
CA GLN A 482 4.51 34.48 11.91
C GLN A 482 3.22 33.65 11.83
N ARG A 483 2.19 34.13 11.12
CA ARG A 483 0.93 33.38 10.92
C ARG A 483 1.11 32.20 9.99
N THR A 484 1.90 32.34 8.93
CA THR A 484 2.21 31.23 8.03
C THR A 484 3.11 30.19 8.70
N ASP A 485 4.08 30.59 9.54
CA ASP A 485 4.94 29.71 10.31
C ASP A 485 4.16 28.84 11.30
N ILE A 486 3.10 29.40 11.95
CA ILE A 486 2.19 28.61 12.79
C ILE A 486 1.50 27.52 11.97
N LEU A 487 1.00 27.86 10.77
CA LEU A 487 0.34 26.89 9.89
C LEU A 487 1.31 25.83 9.36
N ASP A 488 2.52 26.25 8.98
CA ASP A 488 3.57 25.38 8.48
C ASP A 488 4.08 24.39 9.54
N SER A 489 4.31 24.85 10.76
CA SER A 489 4.69 24.00 11.91
C SER A 489 3.67 22.88 12.16
N VAL A 490 2.36 23.22 12.07
CA VAL A 490 1.28 22.21 12.13
C VAL A 490 1.29 21.33 10.88
N GLY A 491 1.56 21.92 9.72
CA GLY A 491 1.67 21.25 8.43
C GLY A 491 2.69 20.11 8.44
N ASN A 492 3.87 20.33 9.00
CA ASN A 492 4.92 19.30 9.12
C ASN A 492 4.51 18.14 10.03
N THR A 493 3.85 18.45 11.14
CA THR A 493 3.31 17.42 12.04
C THR A 493 2.22 16.60 11.33
N THR A 494 1.31 17.25 10.61
CA THR A 494 0.23 16.58 9.88
C THR A 494 0.74 15.80 8.67
N ALA A 495 1.75 16.30 7.96
CA ALA A 495 2.40 15.58 6.88
C ALA A 495 3.07 14.29 7.37
N ALA A 496 3.75 14.33 8.53
CA ALA A 496 4.30 13.11 9.13
C ALA A 496 3.20 12.12 9.54
N THR A 497 2.10 12.59 10.13
CA THR A 497 0.96 11.73 10.51
C THR A 497 0.22 11.17 9.31
N GLY A 498 0.05 11.92 8.24
CA GLY A 498 -0.51 11.47 6.96
C GLY A 498 0.33 10.39 6.30
N LYS A 499 1.66 10.56 6.28
CA LYS A 499 2.60 9.52 5.82
C LYS A 499 2.53 8.27 6.70
N GLY A 500 2.41 8.42 8.04
CA GLY A 500 2.19 7.30 8.97
C GLY A 500 0.91 6.52 8.67
N PHE A 501 -0.20 7.22 8.38
CA PHE A 501 -1.45 6.64 7.92
C PHE A 501 -1.29 5.89 6.58
N ALA A 502 -0.57 6.48 5.61
CA ALA A 502 -0.29 5.85 4.33
C ALA A 502 0.53 4.56 4.48
N ILE A 503 1.52 4.51 5.37
CA ILE A 503 2.30 3.31 5.69
C ILE A 503 1.40 2.23 6.29
N ALA A 504 0.52 2.61 7.24
CA ALA A 504 -0.44 1.72 7.87
C ALA A 504 -1.37 1.07 6.85
N SER A 505 -1.93 1.89 5.96
CA SER A 505 -2.81 1.41 4.90
C SER A 505 -2.08 0.49 3.93
N ALA A 506 -0.83 0.82 3.55
CA ALA A 506 -0.02 0.01 2.66
C ALA A 506 0.28 -1.38 3.25
N ALA A 507 0.56 -1.47 4.56
CA ALA A 507 0.81 -2.73 5.25
C ALA A 507 -0.43 -3.65 5.23
N LEU A 508 -1.62 -3.11 5.56
CA LEU A 508 -2.87 -3.88 5.54
C LEU A 508 -3.32 -4.22 4.11
N THR A 509 -3.15 -3.28 3.17
CA THR A 509 -3.48 -3.48 1.75
C THR A 509 -2.60 -4.56 1.12
N SER A 510 -1.29 -4.55 1.39
CA SER A 510 -0.37 -5.54 0.84
C SER A 510 -0.71 -6.95 1.34
N LEU A 511 -1.13 -7.10 2.59
CA LEU A 511 -1.57 -8.39 3.11
C LEU A 511 -2.90 -8.84 2.47
N ALA A 512 -3.83 -7.92 2.21
CA ALA A 512 -5.07 -8.22 1.50
C ALA A 512 -4.80 -8.63 0.03
N LEU A 513 -3.90 -7.92 -0.66
CA LEU A 513 -3.44 -8.28 -2.01
C LEU A 513 -2.69 -9.61 -2.04
N PHE A 514 -1.91 -9.87 -1.00
CA PHE A 514 -1.21 -11.14 -0.84
C PHE A 514 -2.18 -12.31 -0.66
N ALA A 515 -3.22 -12.14 0.16
CA ALA A 515 -4.29 -13.13 0.29
C ALA A 515 -5.04 -13.33 -1.04
N ALA A 516 -5.32 -12.26 -1.80
CA ALA A 516 -5.89 -12.34 -3.13
C ALA A 516 -4.96 -13.09 -4.11
N TYR A 517 -3.65 -12.87 -4.03
CA TYR A 517 -2.65 -13.61 -4.80
C TYR A 517 -2.66 -15.11 -4.51
N VAL A 518 -2.65 -15.50 -3.22
CA VAL A 518 -2.75 -16.90 -2.79
C VAL A 518 -4.02 -17.56 -3.35
N THR A 519 -5.14 -16.82 -3.33
CA THR A 519 -6.43 -17.29 -3.87
C THR A 519 -6.36 -17.50 -5.40
N PHE A 520 -5.77 -16.56 -6.15
CA PHE A 520 -5.68 -16.64 -7.61
C PHE A 520 -4.70 -17.70 -8.09
N THR A 521 -3.60 -17.92 -7.36
CA THR A 521 -2.63 -18.98 -7.68
C THR A 521 -3.12 -20.37 -7.27
N GLY A 522 -4.08 -20.45 -6.35
CA GLY A 522 -4.59 -21.72 -5.82
C GLY A 522 -3.62 -22.48 -4.93
N ILE A 523 -2.59 -21.80 -4.37
CA ILE A 523 -1.67 -22.40 -3.40
C ILE A 523 -2.29 -22.41 -2.00
N ASP A 524 -2.01 -23.44 -1.20
CA ASP A 524 -2.55 -23.58 0.18
C ASP A 524 -1.87 -22.65 1.19
N GLY A 525 -0.74 -22.05 0.82
CA GLY A 525 0.06 -21.16 1.66
C GLY A 525 1.50 -21.07 1.20
N ILE A 526 2.33 -20.32 1.93
CA ILE A 526 3.73 -20.11 1.60
C ILE A 526 4.61 -20.83 2.60
N ASN A 527 5.25 -21.89 2.15
CA ASN A 527 6.08 -22.73 3.01
C ASN A 527 7.53 -22.20 3.04
N ILE A 528 7.84 -21.41 4.06
CA ILE A 528 9.19 -20.85 4.27
C ILE A 528 10.27 -21.90 4.59
N PHE A 529 9.93 -23.15 4.88
CA PHE A 529 10.89 -24.21 5.05
C PHE A 529 11.43 -24.77 3.73
N LYS A 530 10.81 -24.40 2.58
CA LYS A 530 11.39 -24.69 1.26
C LYS A 530 12.53 -23.71 0.99
N ALA A 531 13.73 -24.22 0.74
CA ALA A 531 14.92 -23.40 0.55
C ALA A 531 14.78 -22.32 -0.56
N PRO A 532 14.17 -22.59 -1.74
CA PRO A 532 13.93 -21.56 -2.74
C PRO A 532 13.00 -20.43 -2.24
N VAL A 533 11.96 -20.76 -1.47
CA VAL A 533 11.02 -19.80 -0.91
C VAL A 533 11.71 -18.91 0.15
N LEU A 534 12.50 -19.53 1.03
CA LEU A 534 13.28 -18.82 2.03
C LEU A 534 14.32 -17.88 1.39
N ALA A 535 15.01 -18.33 0.31
CA ALA A 535 15.93 -17.48 -0.43
C ALA A 535 15.22 -16.24 -1.00
N MET A 536 14.03 -16.41 -1.58
CA MET A 536 13.25 -15.30 -2.11
C MET A 536 12.74 -14.35 -1.01
N LEU A 537 12.44 -14.86 0.18
CA LEU A 537 12.10 -14.03 1.34
C LEU A 537 13.28 -13.12 1.75
N PHE A 538 14.50 -13.62 1.77
CA PHE A 538 15.70 -12.81 2.03
C PHE A 538 15.94 -11.77 0.94
N ILE A 539 15.80 -12.14 -0.34
CA ILE A 539 15.91 -11.21 -1.47
C ILE A 539 14.83 -10.12 -1.34
N GLY A 540 13.59 -10.50 -1.05
CA GLY A 540 12.51 -9.57 -0.82
C GLY A 540 12.80 -8.60 0.32
N GLY A 541 13.34 -9.10 1.45
CA GLY A 541 13.74 -8.28 2.59
C GLY A 541 14.87 -7.28 2.29
N MET A 542 15.75 -7.60 1.34
CA MET A 542 16.83 -6.74 0.87
C MET A 542 16.32 -5.59 -0.03
N ILE A 543 15.29 -5.81 -0.84
CA ILE A 543 14.82 -4.83 -1.86
C ILE A 543 14.49 -3.45 -1.27
N PRO A 544 13.74 -3.30 -0.16
CA PRO A 544 13.49 -1.99 0.43
C PRO A 544 14.76 -1.25 0.84
N VAL A 545 15.78 -1.97 1.33
CA VAL A 545 17.07 -1.40 1.72
C VAL A 545 17.81 -0.84 0.50
N VAL A 546 17.89 -1.63 -0.58
CA VAL A 546 18.53 -1.22 -1.84
C VAL A 546 17.76 -0.09 -2.50
N PHE A 547 16.45 -0.16 -2.54
CA PHE A 547 15.59 0.91 -3.04
C PHE A 547 15.82 2.23 -2.29
N SER A 548 15.87 2.17 -0.94
CA SER A 548 16.18 3.33 -0.11
C SER A 548 17.54 3.92 -0.43
N ALA A 549 18.57 3.09 -0.57
CA ALA A 549 19.91 3.52 -0.91
C ALA A 549 19.95 4.19 -2.30
N LEU A 550 19.26 3.63 -3.29
CA LEU A 550 19.15 4.22 -4.62
C LEU A 550 18.45 5.58 -4.57
N ALA A 551 17.31 5.68 -3.88
CA ALA A 551 16.55 6.93 -3.74
C ALA A 551 17.41 8.04 -3.08
N MET A 552 18.08 7.73 -1.97
CA MET A 552 18.95 8.68 -1.28
C MET A 552 20.13 9.12 -2.16
N ASN A 553 20.80 8.19 -2.85
CA ASN A 553 21.88 8.52 -3.78
C ASN A 553 21.41 9.41 -4.94
N SER A 554 20.20 9.16 -5.42
CA SER A 554 19.57 9.95 -6.48
C SER A 554 19.31 11.39 -6.02
N VAL A 555 18.78 11.58 -4.81
CA VAL A 555 18.62 12.91 -4.19
C VAL A 555 19.97 13.59 -4.05
N GLY A 556 21.00 12.91 -3.51
CA GLY A 556 22.34 13.47 -3.34
C GLY A 556 22.98 13.95 -4.64
N LYS A 557 22.86 13.16 -5.73
CA LYS A 557 23.37 13.57 -7.05
C LYS A 557 22.62 14.81 -7.60
N ALA A 558 21.29 14.79 -7.52
CA ALA A 558 20.47 15.88 -8.00
C ALA A 558 20.71 17.18 -7.19
N ALA A 559 20.88 17.05 -5.85
CA ALA A 559 21.23 18.17 -4.98
C ALA A 559 22.60 18.78 -5.32
N MET A 560 23.60 17.95 -5.67
CA MET A 560 24.91 18.47 -6.09
C MET A 560 24.83 19.25 -7.39
N ASP A 561 24.04 18.81 -8.38
CA ASP A 561 23.81 19.57 -9.61
C ASP A 561 23.21 20.96 -9.29
N MET A 562 22.29 21.03 -8.33
CA MET A 562 21.68 22.28 -7.83
C MET A 562 22.69 23.17 -7.11
N VAL A 563 23.47 22.61 -6.19
CA VAL A 563 24.54 23.33 -5.44
C VAL A 563 25.51 24.02 -6.41
N TYR A 564 25.97 23.33 -7.45
CA TYR A 564 26.85 23.93 -8.45
C TYR A 564 26.19 25.08 -9.18
N GLU A 565 24.91 24.96 -9.53
CA GLU A 565 24.19 26.03 -10.22
C GLU A 565 23.99 27.27 -9.32
N VAL A 566 23.57 27.08 -8.08
CA VAL A 566 23.39 28.20 -7.13
C VAL A 566 24.71 28.93 -6.89
N ARG A 567 25.81 28.18 -6.68
CA ARG A 567 27.15 28.76 -6.54
C ARG A 567 27.58 29.51 -7.80
N ARG A 568 27.27 28.98 -9.02
CA ARG A 568 27.54 29.65 -10.26
C ARG A 568 26.83 31.00 -10.32
N GLN A 569 25.53 31.01 -10.01
CA GLN A 569 24.73 32.24 -10.07
C GLN A 569 25.22 33.29 -9.06
N PHE A 570 25.54 32.88 -7.81
CA PHE A 570 26.08 33.80 -6.82
C PHE A 570 27.40 34.40 -7.24
N LYS A 571 28.24 33.71 -8.02
CA LYS A 571 29.52 34.19 -8.52
C LYS A 571 29.42 35.03 -9.79
N GLU A 572 28.53 34.63 -10.73
CA GLU A 572 28.50 35.17 -12.09
C GLU A 572 27.47 36.26 -12.31
N ILE A 573 26.36 36.31 -11.50
CA ILE A 573 25.35 37.34 -11.66
C ILE A 573 25.67 38.55 -10.78
N PRO A 574 26.01 39.71 -11.37
CA PRO A 574 26.36 40.89 -10.62
C PRO A 574 25.17 41.38 -9.78
N GLY A 575 25.41 41.75 -8.50
CA GLY A 575 24.40 42.34 -7.64
C GLY A 575 23.38 41.35 -7.10
N ILE A 576 23.55 40.02 -7.29
CA ILE A 576 22.57 39.01 -6.76
C ILE A 576 22.56 39.02 -5.21
N MET A 577 23.74 39.11 -4.57
CA MET A 577 23.85 39.13 -3.11
C MET A 577 23.36 40.44 -2.49
N GLU A 578 23.47 41.56 -3.24
CA GLU A 578 22.93 42.86 -2.87
C GLU A 578 21.43 43.01 -3.14
N GLY A 579 20.80 42.01 -3.78
CA GLY A 579 19.36 42.04 -4.13
C GLY A 579 19.02 42.90 -5.34
N THR A 580 20.03 43.38 -6.09
CA THR A 580 19.86 44.18 -7.31
C THR A 580 19.92 43.34 -8.60
N GLY A 581 20.59 42.19 -8.56
CA GLY A 581 20.62 41.21 -9.62
C GLY A 581 19.42 40.23 -9.55
N LYS A 582 18.86 39.85 -10.70
CA LYS A 582 17.74 38.89 -10.74
C LYS A 582 18.27 37.46 -10.90
N PRO A 583 17.93 36.49 -9.99
CA PRO A 583 18.28 35.10 -10.15
C PRO A 583 17.64 34.43 -11.38
N GLU A 584 18.33 33.46 -11.98
CA GLU A 584 17.81 32.61 -13.04
C GLU A 584 17.02 31.41 -12.48
N TYR A 585 15.86 31.64 -11.85
CA TYR A 585 15.01 30.64 -11.22
C TYR A 585 14.66 29.48 -12.15
N GLY A 586 14.33 29.76 -13.43
CA GLY A 586 13.97 28.75 -14.41
C GLY A 586 15.08 27.73 -14.69
N LYS A 587 16.35 28.10 -14.48
CA LYS A 587 17.49 27.20 -14.66
C LYS A 587 17.53 26.15 -13.55
N CYS A 588 17.28 26.54 -12.31
CA CYS A 588 17.20 25.63 -11.18
C CYS A 588 16.03 24.63 -11.35
N VAL A 589 14.87 25.10 -11.79
CA VAL A 589 13.70 24.24 -12.11
C VAL A 589 14.05 23.23 -13.22
N GLU A 590 14.76 23.65 -14.27
CA GLU A 590 15.18 22.76 -15.35
C GLU A 590 16.14 21.66 -14.87
N ILE A 591 17.12 22.02 -14.02
CA ILE A 591 18.11 21.09 -13.48
C ILE A 591 17.43 20.04 -12.60
N SER A 592 16.61 20.46 -11.62
CA SER A 592 15.85 19.53 -10.77
C SER A 592 14.95 18.61 -11.59
N THR A 593 14.25 19.13 -12.59
CA THR A 593 13.40 18.33 -13.50
C THR A 593 14.21 17.25 -14.21
N LYS A 594 15.32 17.61 -14.85
CA LYS A 594 16.14 16.64 -15.58
C LYS A 594 16.75 15.58 -14.68
N ALA A 595 17.24 15.99 -13.51
CA ALA A 595 17.82 15.08 -12.53
C ALA A 595 16.77 14.11 -11.99
N ALA A 596 15.60 14.59 -11.59
CA ALA A 596 14.51 13.76 -11.10
C ALA A 596 14.06 12.70 -12.10
N LEU A 597 13.82 13.10 -13.37
CA LEU A 597 13.40 12.18 -14.44
C LEU A 597 14.45 11.11 -14.77
N ARG A 598 15.72 11.44 -14.70
CA ARG A 598 16.83 10.49 -14.92
C ARG A 598 16.95 9.50 -13.76
N GLU A 599 16.95 10.00 -12.54
CA GLU A 599 17.26 9.22 -11.35
C GLU A 599 16.08 8.35 -10.85
N MET A 600 14.82 8.67 -11.19
CA MET A 600 13.67 7.86 -10.79
C MET A 600 13.55 6.54 -11.56
N MET A 601 14.24 6.37 -12.68
CA MET A 601 14.12 5.19 -13.55
C MET A 601 14.61 3.91 -12.88
N LEU A 602 15.77 3.96 -12.21
CA LEU A 602 16.38 2.77 -11.61
C LEU A 602 15.56 2.20 -10.46
N PRO A 603 15.06 2.99 -9.48
CA PRO A 603 14.12 2.51 -8.46
C PRO A 603 12.83 1.94 -9.08
N GLY A 604 12.31 2.55 -10.14
CA GLY A 604 11.12 2.07 -10.84
C GLY A 604 11.30 0.71 -11.49
N VAL A 605 12.40 0.51 -12.23
CA VAL A 605 12.75 -0.76 -12.86
C VAL A 605 12.98 -1.86 -11.81
N LEU A 606 13.60 -1.54 -10.68
CA LEU A 606 13.81 -2.49 -9.59
C LEU A 606 12.48 -2.98 -9.04
N THR A 607 11.53 -2.08 -8.77
CA THR A 607 10.24 -2.41 -8.16
C THR A 607 9.39 -3.34 -9.03
N ILE A 608 9.32 -3.07 -10.33
CA ILE A 608 8.47 -3.82 -11.27
C ILE A 608 9.21 -5.03 -11.84
N GLY A 609 10.49 -4.90 -12.10
CA GLY A 609 11.29 -5.93 -12.78
C GLY A 609 11.55 -7.16 -11.93
N PHE A 610 11.85 -7.01 -10.65
CA PHE A 610 12.18 -8.15 -9.78
C PHE A 610 11.05 -9.18 -9.66
N PRO A 611 9.78 -8.81 -9.37
CA PRO A 611 8.69 -9.79 -9.35
C PRO A 611 8.53 -10.53 -10.68
N ILE A 612 8.70 -9.83 -11.81
CA ILE A 612 8.63 -10.44 -13.15
C ILE A 612 9.78 -11.45 -13.35
N VAL A 613 11.01 -11.09 -12.97
CA VAL A 613 12.17 -11.98 -13.07
C VAL A 613 11.99 -13.22 -12.20
N ILE A 614 11.48 -13.06 -10.95
CA ILE A 614 11.23 -14.18 -10.03
C ILE A 614 10.15 -15.13 -10.59
N ALA A 615 9.16 -14.61 -11.30
CA ALA A 615 8.14 -15.44 -11.92
C ALA A 615 8.64 -16.13 -13.21
N THR A 616 9.40 -15.41 -14.06
CA THR A 616 9.73 -15.87 -15.41
C THR A 616 10.99 -16.72 -15.47
N LEU A 617 12.06 -16.36 -14.74
CA LEU A 617 13.34 -17.04 -14.81
C LEU A 617 13.27 -18.51 -14.33
N PRO A 618 12.63 -18.83 -13.16
CA PRO A 618 12.45 -20.22 -12.75
C PRO A 618 11.56 -21.02 -13.71
N MET A 619 10.55 -20.40 -14.32
CA MET A 619 9.69 -21.03 -15.33
C MET A 619 10.50 -21.45 -16.55
N LEU A 620 11.43 -20.62 -17.04
CA LEU A 620 12.32 -20.94 -18.16
C LEU A 620 13.31 -22.08 -17.85
N ILE A 621 13.64 -22.28 -16.57
CA ILE A 621 14.54 -23.36 -16.11
C ILE A 621 13.74 -24.65 -15.81
N GLY A 622 12.41 -24.62 -15.91
CA GLY A 622 11.56 -25.80 -15.76
C GLY A 622 11.10 -26.08 -14.31
N TYR A 623 11.09 -25.06 -13.45
CA TYR A 623 10.46 -25.19 -12.12
C TYR A 623 8.95 -25.31 -12.23
N ASP A 624 8.35 -26.01 -11.26
CA ASP A 624 6.89 -26.13 -11.16
C ASP A 624 6.23 -24.82 -10.79
N ASN A 625 5.09 -24.51 -11.43
CA ASN A 625 4.35 -23.26 -11.23
C ASN A 625 3.93 -23.04 -9.77
N GLN A 626 3.56 -24.10 -9.05
CA GLN A 626 3.21 -24.01 -7.62
C GLN A 626 4.39 -23.55 -6.77
N LEU A 627 5.60 -24.10 -7.04
CA LEU A 627 6.81 -23.67 -6.34
C LEU A 627 7.16 -22.21 -6.70
N ILE A 628 7.02 -21.82 -7.97
CA ILE A 628 7.25 -20.42 -8.41
C ILE A 628 6.28 -19.47 -7.69
N ALA A 629 5.01 -19.85 -7.56
CA ALA A 629 4.03 -19.07 -6.83
C ALA A 629 4.42 -18.92 -5.35
N GLU A 630 4.88 -19.97 -4.69
CA GLU A 630 5.39 -19.88 -3.31
C GLU A 630 6.66 -19.02 -3.21
N MET A 631 7.57 -19.10 -4.18
CA MET A 631 8.79 -18.28 -4.24
C MET A 631 8.45 -16.80 -4.37
N LEU A 632 7.54 -16.43 -5.29
CA LEU A 632 7.08 -15.06 -5.46
C LEU A 632 6.35 -14.56 -4.20
N GLY A 633 5.55 -15.42 -3.56
CA GLY A 633 4.93 -15.15 -2.27
C GLY A 633 5.94 -14.89 -1.15
N GLY A 634 7.00 -15.67 -1.06
CA GLY A 634 8.11 -15.46 -0.11
C GLY A 634 8.80 -14.10 -0.35
N TYR A 635 9.04 -13.76 -1.61
CA TYR A 635 9.59 -12.44 -1.99
C TYR A 635 8.68 -11.29 -1.55
N MET A 636 7.38 -11.36 -1.85
CA MET A 636 6.40 -10.33 -1.46
C MET A 636 6.32 -10.16 0.05
N ALA A 637 6.37 -11.26 0.82
CA ALA A 637 6.40 -11.22 2.28
C ALA A 637 7.65 -10.49 2.79
N GLY A 638 8.83 -10.78 2.23
CA GLY A 638 10.09 -10.11 2.55
C GLY A 638 10.04 -8.61 2.27
N VAL A 639 9.57 -8.21 1.08
CA VAL A 639 9.39 -6.79 0.70
C VAL A 639 8.44 -6.08 1.66
N THR A 640 7.31 -6.71 2.02
CA THR A 640 6.30 -6.10 2.89
C THR A 640 6.85 -5.85 4.29
N VAL A 641 7.45 -6.86 4.93
CA VAL A 641 7.96 -6.74 6.31
C VAL A 641 9.08 -5.71 6.39
N SER A 642 10.09 -5.84 5.54
CA SER A 642 11.23 -4.92 5.51
C SER A 642 10.80 -3.51 5.10
N GLY A 643 9.93 -3.38 4.09
CA GLY A 643 9.46 -2.10 3.59
C GLY A 643 8.66 -1.31 4.63
N VAL A 644 7.79 -1.96 5.40
CA VAL A 644 7.04 -1.31 6.49
C VAL A 644 8.00 -0.81 7.59
N LEU A 645 8.98 -1.61 8.00
CA LEU A 645 9.97 -1.20 9.00
C LEU A 645 10.77 0.03 8.54
N TRP A 646 11.27 0.01 7.30
CA TRP A 646 12.03 1.12 6.71
C TRP A 646 11.17 2.36 6.53
N ALA A 647 9.92 2.23 6.06
CA ALA A 647 9.02 3.34 5.88
C ALA A 647 8.73 4.08 7.20
N VAL A 648 8.37 3.34 8.27
CA VAL A 648 8.11 3.93 9.59
C VAL A 648 9.35 4.60 10.16
N PHE A 649 10.49 3.90 10.10
CA PHE A 649 11.77 4.43 10.57
C PHE A 649 12.11 5.75 9.89
N GLN A 650 12.13 5.77 8.56
CA GLN A 650 12.55 6.93 7.78
C GLN A 650 11.59 8.11 7.93
N ASN A 651 10.27 7.85 7.85
CA ASN A 651 9.27 8.89 8.03
C ASN A 651 9.39 9.57 9.39
N ASN A 652 9.50 8.79 10.47
CA ASN A 652 9.51 9.33 11.82
C ASN A 652 10.86 9.94 12.19
N ALA A 653 11.97 9.41 11.69
CA ALA A 653 13.28 10.05 11.86
C ALA A 653 13.32 11.42 11.19
N GLY A 654 12.93 11.49 9.90
CA GLY A 654 12.92 12.72 9.14
C GLY A 654 11.99 13.78 9.73
N GLY A 655 10.74 13.41 10.07
CA GLY A 655 9.79 14.34 10.71
C GLY A 655 10.26 14.84 12.07
N ALA A 656 10.98 14.01 12.84
CA ALA A 656 11.51 14.42 14.13
C ALA A 656 12.69 15.41 14.00
N TRP A 657 13.57 15.23 13.00
CA TRP A 657 14.65 16.19 12.72
C TRP A 657 14.12 17.54 12.24
N ASP A 658 13.16 17.55 11.34
CA ASP A 658 12.56 18.76 10.82
C ASP A 658 11.93 19.60 11.93
N ASN A 659 11.09 19.00 12.77
CA ASN A 659 10.53 19.70 13.93
C ASN A 659 11.56 20.02 15.03
N ALA A 660 12.68 19.30 15.10
CA ALA A 660 13.79 19.71 15.95
C ALA A 660 14.47 20.98 15.42
N LYS A 661 14.67 21.15 14.10
CA LYS A 661 15.15 22.38 13.46
C LYS A 661 14.19 23.55 13.74
N LYS A 662 12.89 23.36 13.49
CA LYS A 662 11.84 24.39 13.71
C LYS A 662 11.67 24.80 15.17
N SER A 663 12.05 23.96 16.13
CA SER A 663 12.07 24.33 17.54
C SER A 663 12.98 25.55 17.84
N PHE A 664 14.06 25.72 17.07
CA PHE A 664 14.96 26.86 17.20
C PHE A 664 14.41 28.16 16.61
N GLU A 665 13.48 28.09 15.68
CA GLU A 665 12.84 29.25 15.07
C GLU A 665 11.90 29.94 16.07
N ALA A 666 11.16 29.16 16.84
CA ALA A 666 10.34 29.65 17.94
C ALA A 666 11.14 30.01 19.19
N GLY A 667 12.42 29.57 19.27
CA GLY A 667 13.24 29.62 20.47
C GLY A 667 12.96 28.47 21.43
N VAL A 668 14.02 27.76 21.83
CA VAL A 668 13.93 26.60 22.70
C VAL A 668 14.98 26.66 23.82
N GLU A 669 14.59 26.25 25.02
CA GLU A 669 15.47 26.21 26.15
C GLU A 669 16.36 24.97 26.09
N ILE A 670 17.68 25.17 26.11
CA ILE A 670 18.70 24.11 26.22
C ILE A 670 19.58 24.41 27.41
N ASN A 671 19.64 23.49 28.37
CA ASN A 671 20.46 23.61 29.60
C ASN A 671 20.23 24.90 30.40
N GLY A 672 19.02 25.47 30.37
CA GLY A 672 18.66 26.71 31.09
C GLY A 672 18.91 28.00 30.29
N GLU A 673 19.35 27.90 29.03
CA GLU A 673 19.54 29.05 28.13
C GLU A 673 18.59 28.97 26.92
N MET A 674 17.95 30.11 26.60
CA MET A 674 17.14 30.23 25.41
C MET A 674 18.00 30.27 24.15
N THR A 675 17.82 29.31 23.27
CA THR A 675 18.59 29.14 22.02
C THR A 675 17.70 29.37 20.82
N PHE A 676 18.16 30.16 19.86
CA PHE A 676 17.40 30.61 18.72
C PHE A 676 18.05 30.25 17.39
N LYS A 677 17.35 30.52 16.29
CA LYS A 677 17.83 30.45 14.90
C LYS A 677 19.21 31.12 14.76
N GLY A 678 20.12 30.49 14.01
CA GLY A 678 21.51 30.98 13.80
C GLY A 678 22.55 30.49 14.81
N SER A 679 22.12 29.88 15.93
CA SER A 679 23.07 29.27 16.89
C SER A 679 23.77 28.04 16.33
N ASP A 680 24.90 27.62 16.93
CA ASP A 680 25.59 26.38 16.51
C ASP A 680 24.72 25.13 16.71
N ALA A 681 23.86 25.10 17.72
CA ALA A 681 22.90 24.05 17.93
C ALA A 681 21.83 24.03 16.79
N HIS A 682 21.39 25.20 16.33
CA HIS A 682 20.51 25.29 15.17
C HIS A 682 21.20 24.75 13.90
N LYS A 683 22.44 25.12 13.62
CA LYS A 683 23.23 24.59 12.47
C LYS A 683 23.37 23.06 12.52
N ALA A 684 23.58 22.51 13.72
CA ALA A 684 23.59 21.07 13.92
C ALA A 684 22.23 20.42 13.64
N ALA A 685 21.12 21.09 14.01
CA ALA A 685 19.77 20.62 13.71
C ALA A 685 19.45 20.68 12.19
N VAL A 686 19.89 21.74 11.50
CA VAL A 686 19.82 21.83 10.02
C VAL A 686 20.55 20.67 9.35
N THR A 687 21.75 20.30 9.83
CA THR A 687 22.47 19.14 9.29
C THR A 687 21.68 17.84 9.48
N GLY A 688 21.02 17.66 10.64
CA GLY A 688 20.17 16.50 10.87
C GLY A 688 18.94 16.46 9.96
N ASP A 689 18.32 17.61 9.74
CA ASP A 689 17.18 17.74 8.82
C ASP A 689 17.58 17.43 7.37
N THR A 690 18.74 17.94 6.91
CA THR A 690 19.30 17.59 5.59
C THR A 690 19.48 16.08 5.40
N VAL A 691 19.82 15.32 6.45
CA VAL A 691 19.87 13.84 6.43
C VAL A 691 18.45 13.26 6.42
N GLY A 692 17.52 13.89 7.14
CA GLY A 692 16.13 13.45 7.30
C GLY A 692 15.25 13.68 6.06
N ASP A 693 15.55 14.70 5.28
CA ASP A 693 14.77 15.11 4.11
C ASP A 693 14.61 13.99 3.06
N PRO A 694 15.69 13.33 2.57
CA PRO A 694 15.54 12.19 1.69
C PRO A 694 14.75 11.03 2.31
N PHE A 695 14.78 10.90 3.64
CA PHE A 695 14.04 9.85 4.37
C PHE A 695 12.54 10.13 4.36
N LYS A 696 12.12 11.32 4.82
CA LYS A 696 10.70 11.64 5.03
C LYS A 696 9.94 11.92 3.75
N ASP A 697 10.59 12.44 2.70
CA ASP A 697 9.93 13.00 1.53
C ASP A 697 10.19 12.21 0.23
N THR A 698 11.24 11.38 0.18
CA THR A 698 11.55 10.57 -1.02
C THR A 698 11.48 9.07 -0.71
N SER A 699 12.41 8.54 0.08
CA SER A 699 12.56 7.10 0.28
C SER A 699 11.43 6.50 1.12
N GLY A 700 11.12 7.07 2.28
CA GLY A 700 10.08 6.56 3.18
C GLY A 700 8.70 6.44 2.53
N PRO A 701 8.14 7.52 1.96
CA PRO A 701 6.85 7.44 1.28
C PRO A 701 6.83 6.52 0.05
N SER A 702 7.95 6.43 -0.68
CA SER A 702 8.04 5.55 -1.85
C SER A 702 8.00 4.06 -1.48
N MET A 703 8.35 3.70 -0.22
CA MET A 703 8.19 2.32 0.28
C MET A 703 6.74 1.86 0.28
N ASN A 704 5.77 2.75 0.53
CA ASN A 704 4.34 2.42 0.50
C ASN A 704 3.94 1.87 -0.86
N ILE A 705 4.46 2.50 -1.92
CA ILE A 705 4.15 2.11 -3.29
C ILE A 705 4.93 0.85 -3.67
N LEU A 706 6.21 0.76 -3.29
CA LEU A 706 7.03 -0.44 -3.49
C LEU A 706 6.33 -1.70 -2.97
N ILE A 707 5.83 -1.66 -1.73
CA ILE A 707 5.15 -2.77 -1.07
C ILE A 707 3.90 -3.19 -1.83
N LYS A 708 3.01 -2.23 -2.13
CA LYS A 708 1.74 -2.49 -2.81
C LYS A 708 1.92 -2.91 -4.26
N LEU A 709 2.77 -2.20 -5.00
CA LEU A 709 3.01 -2.48 -6.42
C LEU A 709 3.64 -3.86 -6.62
N THR A 710 4.54 -4.28 -5.73
CA THR A 710 5.09 -5.64 -5.74
C THR A 710 3.98 -6.69 -5.62
N CYS A 711 3.03 -6.49 -4.69
CA CYS A 711 1.89 -7.41 -4.53
C CYS A 711 0.92 -7.35 -5.72
N LEU A 712 0.70 -6.17 -6.32
CA LEU A 712 -0.14 -6.02 -7.51
C LEU A 712 0.47 -6.67 -8.74
N VAL A 713 1.78 -6.53 -8.95
CA VAL A 713 2.48 -7.24 -10.04
C VAL A 713 2.34 -8.75 -9.84
N GLY A 714 2.52 -9.23 -8.60
CA GLY A 714 2.27 -10.63 -8.24
C GLY A 714 0.83 -11.06 -8.56
N LEU A 715 -0.16 -10.25 -8.20
CA LEU A 715 -1.57 -10.52 -8.47
C LEU A 715 -1.90 -10.61 -9.98
N VAL A 716 -1.31 -9.74 -10.80
CA VAL A 716 -1.49 -9.77 -12.26
C VAL A 716 -0.78 -10.95 -12.91
N ILE A 717 0.32 -11.44 -12.32
CA ILE A 717 1.06 -12.64 -12.78
C ILE A 717 0.37 -13.93 -12.28
N ALA A 718 -0.40 -13.89 -11.20
CA ALA A 718 -1.02 -15.05 -10.57
C ALA A 718 -1.77 -15.99 -11.54
N PRO A 719 -2.55 -15.52 -12.53
CA PRO A 719 -3.21 -16.39 -13.50
C PRO A 719 -2.26 -17.26 -14.33
N ILE A 720 -1.03 -16.79 -14.58
CA ILE A 720 0.00 -17.55 -15.31
C ILE A 720 0.49 -18.72 -14.45
N LEU A 721 0.62 -18.50 -13.15
CA LEU A 721 1.12 -19.50 -12.21
C LEU A 721 0.03 -20.49 -11.78
N GLY A 722 -1.24 -20.06 -11.77
CA GLY A 722 -2.41 -20.87 -11.42
C GLY A 722 -2.88 -21.83 -12.52
N SER A 723 -2.43 -21.68 -13.77
CA SER A 723 -2.88 -22.50 -14.90
C SER A 723 -2.54 -24.01 -14.82
N GLY A 724 -1.68 -24.39 -13.84
CA GLY A 724 -1.40 -25.80 -13.53
C GLY A 724 -2.47 -26.52 -12.71
N SER A 725 -3.40 -25.78 -12.06
CA SER A 725 -4.43 -26.37 -11.20
C SER A 725 -5.69 -26.85 -11.96
N ALA A 726 -5.76 -26.61 -13.28
CA ALA A 726 -6.82 -27.20 -14.11
C ALA A 726 -6.82 -28.74 -14.07
N ALA A 727 -5.65 -29.36 -13.83
CA ALA A 727 -5.55 -30.80 -13.60
C ALA A 727 -6.14 -31.25 -12.24
N SER A 728 -6.22 -30.35 -11.24
CA SER A 728 -6.87 -30.65 -9.95
C SER A 728 -8.38 -30.40 -9.99
N THR A 729 -8.87 -29.51 -10.87
CA THR A 729 -10.30 -29.25 -11.06
C THR A 729 -10.97 -30.39 -11.84
N GLU A 730 -10.27 -31.02 -12.79
CA GLU A 730 -10.76 -32.26 -13.44
C GLU A 730 -10.82 -33.44 -12.45
N LYS A 731 -9.91 -33.53 -11.46
CA LYS A 731 -10.05 -34.50 -10.36
C LYS A 731 -11.28 -34.26 -9.49
N ASN A 732 -11.63 -32.99 -9.21
CA ASN A 732 -12.80 -32.62 -8.42
C ASN A 732 -14.11 -32.75 -9.22
N GLN A 733 -14.08 -32.63 -10.54
CA GLN A 733 -15.25 -32.83 -11.40
C GLN A 733 -15.57 -34.30 -11.58
N CYS A 734 -14.57 -35.19 -11.56
CA CYS A 734 -14.80 -36.63 -11.48
C CYS A 734 -15.49 -37.06 -10.16
N ASP A 735 -15.24 -36.33 -9.05
CA ASP A 735 -15.91 -36.61 -7.77
C ASP A 735 -17.39 -36.13 -7.70
N LYS A 736 -17.75 -35.08 -8.45
CA LYS A 736 -19.14 -34.57 -8.47
C LYS A 736 -20.11 -35.41 -9.30
N THR A 737 -19.65 -36.10 -10.34
CA THR A 737 -20.44 -36.97 -11.18
C THR A 737 -20.67 -38.38 -10.60
N ARG A 738 -20.01 -38.67 -9.46
CA ARG A 738 -20.09 -39.99 -8.77
C ARG A 738 -21.26 -40.15 -7.79
N THR A 739 -22.11 -39.15 -7.62
CA THR A 739 -23.19 -39.18 -6.62
C THR A 739 -24.42 -39.91 -7.07
N GLU A 740 -24.50 -40.40 -8.32
CA GLU A 740 -25.71 -41.04 -8.89
C GLU A 740 -25.57 -42.49 -9.38
N CYS A 741 -24.56 -43.24 -8.95
CA CYS A 741 -24.48 -44.66 -9.24
C CYS A 741 -24.98 -45.51 -8.07
N HIS A 742 -26.28 -45.69 -7.98
CA HIS A 742 -26.94 -46.72 -7.18
C HIS A 742 -27.28 -47.93 -8.02
N GLY A 743 -26.68 -49.06 -7.70
CA GLY A 743 -27.25 -50.36 -7.96
C GLY A 743 -26.84 -51.07 -9.26
N ASN A 744 -26.28 -52.29 -9.09
CA ASN A 744 -26.02 -53.36 -10.06
C ASN A 744 -24.85 -53.25 -11.06
N LYS A 745 -23.94 -54.21 -10.86
CA LYS A 745 -22.84 -54.58 -11.77
C LYS A 745 -23.33 -54.99 -13.17
N LYS A 746 -23.75 -54.07 -13.98
CA LYS A 746 -23.81 -54.19 -15.47
C LYS A 746 -24.34 -52.85 -16.00
N GLU A 747 -23.56 -52.31 -17.00
CA GLU A 747 -23.93 -51.16 -17.83
C GLU A 747 -23.61 -49.77 -17.24
N CYS A 748 -22.36 -49.36 -17.43
CA CYS A 748 -22.03 -47.94 -17.60
C CYS A 748 -21.71 -47.74 -19.10
N HIS A 749 -22.67 -47.44 -19.91
CA HIS A 749 -22.52 -46.82 -21.24
C HIS A 749 -22.97 -45.37 -21.13
N GLY A 750 -21.99 -44.46 -21.05
CA GLY A 750 -22.15 -43.04 -21.25
C GLY A 750 -21.04 -42.59 -22.19
N GLU A 751 -21.38 -42.03 -23.32
CA GLU A 751 -20.48 -41.48 -24.32
C GLU A 751 -19.65 -40.34 -23.73
N GLY A 752 -18.35 -40.54 -23.63
CA GLY A 752 -17.38 -39.54 -23.20
C GLY A 752 -16.03 -40.21 -22.93
N ASN A 753 -15.18 -40.30 -23.96
CA ASN A 753 -13.81 -40.82 -23.85
C ASN A 753 -12.99 -40.00 -22.82
N ALA A 754 -12.80 -40.53 -21.64
CA ALA A 754 -11.71 -40.13 -20.74
C ALA A 754 -11.17 -41.41 -20.09
N GLN A 755 -9.86 -41.61 -20.27
CA GLN A 755 -9.05 -42.74 -19.89
C GLN A 755 -9.12 -43.04 -18.38
N CYS A 756 -9.95 -44.00 -18.00
CA CYS A 756 -9.84 -44.73 -16.73
C CYS A 756 -9.34 -46.15 -16.92
N ASN A 757 -8.57 -46.45 -17.98
CA ASN A 757 -7.95 -47.75 -18.23
C ASN A 757 -6.57 -47.78 -17.61
N GLY A 758 -6.45 -48.42 -16.44
CA GLY A 758 -5.15 -48.74 -15.83
C GLY A 758 -5.03 -48.75 -14.32
N MET A 759 -6.08 -48.43 -13.56
CA MET A 759 -5.98 -48.49 -12.09
C MET A 759 -6.52 -49.78 -11.53
N SER A 760 -5.73 -50.44 -10.66
CA SER A 760 -6.18 -51.64 -9.93
C SER A 760 -7.23 -51.33 -8.87
N GLU A 761 -8.07 -52.31 -8.52
CA GLU A 761 -9.11 -52.18 -7.47
C GLU A 761 -8.55 -51.67 -6.11
N GLY A 762 -7.26 -51.93 -5.83
CA GLY A 762 -6.56 -51.47 -4.65
C GLY A 762 -6.26 -49.96 -4.64
N GLU A 763 -6.05 -49.32 -5.80
CA GLU A 763 -5.78 -47.88 -5.90
C GLU A 763 -7.06 -47.06 -5.82
N MET A 764 -8.20 -47.59 -6.30
CA MET A 764 -9.51 -46.96 -6.14
C MET A 764 -9.97 -46.94 -4.69
N CYS A 765 -9.67 -47.97 -3.87
CA CYS A 765 -10.02 -47.99 -2.45
C CYS A 765 -9.17 -47.03 -1.61
N LYS A 766 -7.91 -46.77 -1.96
CA LYS A 766 -7.03 -45.83 -1.27
C LYS A 766 -7.49 -44.38 -1.40
N SER A 767 -7.96 -43.98 -2.57
CA SER A 767 -8.47 -42.63 -2.80
C SER A 767 -9.80 -42.37 -2.08
N GLY A 768 -10.65 -43.38 -1.95
CA GLY A 768 -11.93 -43.27 -1.22
C GLY A 768 -11.79 -43.17 0.30
N LEU A 769 -10.69 -43.68 0.90
CA LEU A 769 -10.44 -43.62 2.33
C LEU A 769 -9.90 -42.27 2.82
N GLN A 770 -9.18 -41.55 1.97
CA GLN A 770 -8.71 -40.20 2.28
C GLN A 770 -9.85 -39.17 2.27
N SER A 771 -10.96 -39.46 1.58
CA SER A 771 -12.14 -38.60 1.48
C SER A 771 -13.27 -38.92 2.46
N GLY A 772 -13.15 -39.94 3.31
CA GLY A 772 -14.16 -40.30 4.33
C GLY A 772 -15.48 -40.88 3.81
N LYS A 773 -15.53 -41.34 2.54
CA LYS A 773 -16.75 -41.80 1.83
C LYS A 773 -16.66 -43.25 1.36
N CYS A 774 -16.30 -44.19 2.25
CA CYS A 774 -16.30 -45.61 1.90
C CYS A 774 -17.32 -46.42 2.71
N ASP A 775 -18.08 -47.29 2.00
CA ASP A 775 -18.98 -48.29 2.62
C ASP A 775 -18.16 -49.36 3.37
N GLY A 776 -18.84 -50.13 4.25
CA GLY A 776 -18.25 -51.12 5.12
C GLY A 776 -17.33 -52.15 4.46
N LYS A 777 -17.56 -52.50 3.15
CA LYS A 777 -16.67 -53.40 2.39
C LYS A 777 -15.33 -52.78 2.03
N CYS A 778 -15.25 -51.48 1.75
CA CYS A 778 -13.99 -50.79 1.53
C CYS A 778 -13.14 -50.66 2.80
N LYS A 779 -13.77 -50.63 3.97
CA LYS A 779 -13.06 -50.65 5.27
C LYS A 779 -12.38 -51.99 5.52
N GLU A 780 -13.06 -53.11 5.16
CA GLU A 780 -12.46 -54.44 5.29
C GLU A 780 -11.25 -54.65 4.35
N VAL A 781 -11.34 -54.18 3.08
CA VAL A 781 -10.24 -54.25 2.13
C VAL A 781 -9.07 -53.32 2.52
N ALA A 782 -9.36 -52.14 3.10
CA ALA A 782 -8.35 -51.21 3.58
C ALA A 782 -7.66 -51.68 4.87
N GLN A 783 -8.36 -52.42 5.72
CA GLN A 783 -7.75 -53.13 6.85
C GLN A 783 -6.89 -54.32 6.42
N MET A 784 -7.16 -54.92 5.23
CA MET A 784 -6.33 -55.94 4.63
C MET A 784 -5.11 -55.41 3.88
N ILE A 785 -5.14 -54.19 3.35
CA ILE A 785 -4.02 -53.52 2.66
C ILE A 785 -3.26 -52.60 3.62
N GLY A 786 -2.55 -53.21 4.55
CA GLY A 786 -1.38 -52.66 5.18
C GLY A 786 -1.54 -51.37 5.99
N LYS A 787 -1.69 -51.53 7.27
CA LYS A 787 -0.84 -50.96 8.29
C LYS A 787 -0.39 -52.08 9.20
N CYS A 788 0.70 -52.71 8.93
CA CYS A 788 1.49 -53.33 9.97
C CYS A 788 1.99 -52.22 10.86
N ASP A 789 1.30 -51.91 11.94
CA ASP A 789 1.81 -51.07 12.98
C ASP A 789 3.00 -51.80 13.60
N MET A 790 4.18 -51.15 13.64
CA MET A 790 5.39 -51.71 14.26
C MET A 790 5.15 -52.15 15.73
N ASN A 791 4.17 -51.53 16.41
CA ASN A 791 3.75 -51.92 17.72
C ASN A 791 2.97 -53.26 17.74
N GLU A 792 2.36 -53.66 16.65
CA GLU A 792 1.72 -54.97 16.53
C GLU A 792 2.74 -56.05 16.19
N CYS A 793 3.68 -55.80 15.23
CA CYS A 793 4.77 -56.73 14.93
C CYS A 793 5.67 -56.97 16.13
N ALA A 794 5.91 -55.99 16.98
CA ALA A 794 6.70 -56.16 18.21
C ALA A 794 6.00 -57.01 19.28
N LYS A 795 4.71 -57.30 19.18
CA LYS A 795 3.93 -58.16 20.04
C LYS A 795 3.72 -59.56 19.53
N MET A 796 4.16 -59.88 18.28
CA MET A 796 3.98 -61.16 17.61
C MET A 796 5.24 -62.00 17.68
N THR A 797 5.06 -63.30 17.64
CA THR A 797 6.16 -64.24 17.40
C THR A 797 6.61 -64.21 15.94
N LYS A 798 7.83 -64.67 15.66
CA LYS A 798 8.40 -64.74 14.29
C LYS A 798 7.50 -65.53 13.34
N ASP A 799 6.85 -66.58 13.77
CA ASP A 799 5.93 -67.43 12.98
C ASP A 799 4.61 -66.72 12.68
N GLU A 800 4.08 -65.95 13.65
CA GLU A 800 2.90 -65.13 13.43
C GLU A 800 3.14 -64.00 12.45
N CYS A 801 4.30 -63.32 12.53
CA CYS A 801 4.74 -62.33 11.58
C CYS A 801 4.91 -62.94 10.18
N ALA A 802 5.51 -64.13 10.06
CA ALA A 802 5.65 -64.83 8.79
C ALA A 802 4.31 -65.18 8.14
N LYS A 803 3.33 -65.62 8.92
CA LYS A 803 1.99 -65.97 8.48
C LYS A 803 1.24 -64.72 8.04
N MET A 804 1.45 -63.58 8.72
CA MET A 804 0.86 -62.33 8.38
C MET A 804 1.43 -61.75 7.08
N CYS A 805 2.74 -61.86 6.83
CA CYS A 805 3.35 -61.54 5.55
C CYS A 805 2.81 -62.38 4.40
N ASP A 806 2.59 -63.70 4.61
CA ASP A 806 2.00 -64.58 3.61
C ASP A 806 0.52 -64.20 3.30
N LYS A 807 -0.24 -63.88 4.34
CA LYS A 807 -1.65 -63.48 4.22
C LYS A 807 -1.81 -62.14 3.52
N ASN A 808 -0.82 -61.26 3.64
CA ASN A 808 -0.81 -59.91 3.04
C ASN A 808 -0.12 -59.87 1.68
N GLY A 809 0.30 -61.01 1.14
CA GLY A 809 0.89 -61.16 -0.21
C GLY A 809 2.26 -60.48 -0.35
N CYS A 810 3.08 -60.43 0.72
CA CYS A 810 4.43 -59.88 0.69
C CYS A 810 5.35 -60.74 -0.21
N SER A 811 6.27 -60.11 -0.95
CA SER A 811 7.31 -60.82 -1.72
C SER A 811 8.28 -61.57 -0.78
N LYS A 812 9.03 -62.57 -1.31
CA LYS A 812 10.02 -63.31 -0.51
C LYS A 812 11.07 -62.41 0.14
N GLU A 813 11.42 -61.31 -0.55
CA GLU A 813 12.44 -60.35 -0.08
C GLU A 813 11.85 -59.45 1.04
N GLU A 814 10.60 -59.01 0.91
CA GLU A 814 9.87 -58.25 1.93
C GLU A 814 9.65 -59.07 3.18
N LYS A 815 9.26 -60.32 3.04
CA LYS A 815 9.09 -61.27 4.16
C LYS A 815 10.43 -61.51 4.89
N ALA A 816 11.52 -61.73 4.14
CA ALA A 816 12.85 -61.89 4.71
C ALA A 816 13.31 -60.66 5.48
N ALA A 817 13.05 -59.46 4.98
CA ALA A 817 13.37 -58.20 5.66
C ALA A 817 12.60 -58.01 6.97
N CYS A 818 11.31 -58.35 7.02
CA CYS A 818 10.48 -58.32 8.24
C CYS A 818 11.00 -59.33 9.30
N LEU A 819 11.37 -60.53 8.84
CA LEU A 819 11.82 -61.58 9.76
C LEU A 819 13.25 -61.39 10.28
N ALA A 820 14.06 -60.55 9.61
CA ALA A 820 15.42 -60.21 10.08
C ALA A 820 15.48 -59.43 11.39
N HIS A 821 14.34 -58.89 11.87
CA HIS A 821 14.22 -58.19 13.12
C HIS A 821 13.87 -59.07 14.34
N TYR A 822 13.94 -60.41 14.16
CA TYR A 822 13.79 -61.36 15.24
C TYR A 822 15.11 -62.11 15.51
N ASP A 823 15.42 -62.42 16.77
CA ASP A 823 16.60 -63.19 17.17
C ASP A 823 16.46 -64.69 16.85
N LYS A 824 17.49 -65.43 17.14
CA LYS A 824 17.53 -66.89 16.90
C LYS A 824 16.47 -67.67 17.70
N ASN A 825 15.89 -67.04 18.74
CA ASN A 825 14.85 -67.63 19.61
C ASN A 825 13.45 -67.11 19.23
N GLY A 826 13.30 -66.39 18.14
CA GLY A 826 12.03 -65.84 17.63
C GLY A 826 11.49 -64.62 18.38
N LYS A 827 12.35 -63.93 19.19
CA LYS A 827 12.00 -62.72 19.95
C LYS A 827 12.39 -61.46 19.16
N TRP A 828 11.54 -60.45 19.17
CA TRP A 828 11.78 -59.16 18.51
C TRP A 828 12.96 -58.42 19.13
N ILE A 829 13.95 -58.02 18.31
CA ILE A 829 15.16 -57.30 18.76
C ILE A 829 15.21 -55.84 18.49
N GLY A 830 14.13 -55.26 17.89
CA GLY A 830 14.06 -53.83 17.57
C GLY A 830 14.93 -53.45 16.36
N GLY A 831 14.51 -52.40 15.65
CA GLY A 831 15.24 -51.81 14.50
C GLY A 831 14.35 -50.88 13.75
N LYS A 832 14.91 -49.78 13.13
CA LYS A 832 14.17 -48.91 12.21
C LYS A 832 14.03 -49.67 10.87
N MET A 833 12.82 -50.20 10.60
CA MET A 833 12.50 -50.67 9.24
C MET A 833 12.62 -49.57 8.22
N LYS A 834 13.25 -49.78 7.09
CA LYS A 834 13.11 -48.91 5.92
C LYS A 834 11.64 -48.89 5.54
N LYS A 835 11.12 -47.65 5.25
CA LYS A 835 9.72 -47.35 4.90
C LYS A 835 9.12 -48.20 3.76
N ASP A 836 9.89 -49.04 3.12
CA ASP A 836 9.53 -49.74 1.89
C ASP A 836 8.95 -51.14 2.07
N CYS A 837 8.96 -51.68 3.31
CA CYS A 837 8.47 -53.05 3.56
C CYS A 837 6.93 -53.18 3.71
N CYS A 838 6.20 -52.11 3.79
CA CYS A 838 4.75 -52.11 4.03
C CYS A 838 3.99 -51.20 3.04
N LYS A 839 4.56 -50.91 1.88
CA LYS A 839 3.87 -50.18 0.82
C LYS A 839 3.62 -51.12 -0.35
N LYS A 840 2.47 -51.74 -0.32
CA LYS A 840 1.67 -52.07 -1.52
C LYS A 840 0.22 -52.13 -1.16
#